data_a82395f350a8771ab0bf3cb3f5ff9d40
#
_entry.id   a82395f350a8771ab0bf3cb3f5ff9d40
#
_cell.length_a   1.000
_cell.length_b   1.000
_cell.length_c   1.000
_cell.angle_alpha   90.00
_cell.angle_beta   90.00
_cell.angle_gamma   90.00
#
_symmetry.space_group_name_H-M   'P 1'
#
loop_
_entity.id
_entity.type
_entity.pdbx_description
1 polymer ?
#
loop_
_entity_poly.entity_id
_entity_poly.type
_entity_poly.pdbx_seq_one_letter_code
_entity_poly.pdbx_strand_id
1 'polypeptide(L)'
;MEVSCLGFVNVVMEIDVTKDIEGLDIRLKESSLALDEVVVTAQKAKDGLSTSHNLGRDALNHLQLSNMTDVAALLPGGKTINPDLTSENQFSLREGGSNAGNSAFGTAVEVDGVRLGNNASFGDMGGVDTRSVAVENIESIEVITGVPSAEYGDLNSGMVKINTRKGRTPFVVELMVEPKTKSIALSKGFNLGRRAGTLNVNAEHTRSVSNLASPHTAYMRNNVNLTYTNTFKDRLGHPLSLTASLGGNIGGYNSEADPDEFKDTYTKTRDYMLRGNVKLHWLLDKPWISNLTLQASVSYSDKMNETNSNKSSASTQPYIHATEAGYHIGELYEENPDADIILGPTGYWYVRSFTDSKPLAYSVKAKADWTRRWGKTMNTVLLGAELAGSGNLGRGLYYEDMSVAPTWREYRYDELPFMNNVALFLEDKFSMPVGRRSSLHLRAGLRSDITMIKGSEYGTVANVSPRINAKYVFWENRGKGVSDLSVFGGWGKSVKQPSFTVLYPAPTYSDKLAFAPGTTADGRTFYAYYTQPTTPKYNPDLKWQYTIQNELGVEAKLWGTRVSLSAFRNKTFNPYMSRSVYTPYTYKLTTQADIEAGCTIPTENRQYMIDRHTGIVTVKDRTGAIADQVLGYKERNTYVSQTEYTNGSPVERRGMDLIVDFPQIRPLRTSIRLDGNYYWYKGLNETLVASMGQASASMDGTPYKYVGYYAGSSTAANGSLSRQINANLTISTHIPKIRMIFSLRLETSLYTYGQNLSEYADGRLRGYLLEAAGDFHGIQQGGIYNRDSYVAVYPEYYTAWGNPEEKIPFLDKFVWARENDRELYQDLCKLVVKSNTTYFFNENRITAYYAANFNVTKELGKWASVTLYARNFFYQMGKVKSSQTGLESSLFDSGYIPKFYYGMSVRIKL
;
A
#
# COMPACT_ATOMS: atom_id res chain seq x y z
N MET A 1 -5.64 -38.62 13.33
CA MET A 1 -4.58 -38.20 12.40
C MET A 1 -5.17 -38.01 11.03
N GLU A 2 -4.89 -36.91 10.37
CA GLU A 2 -5.28 -36.66 8.96
C GLU A 2 -4.00 -36.67 8.11
N VAL A 3 -4.02 -37.47 7.06
CA VAL A 3 -2.89 -37.57 6.10
C VAL A 3 -3.39 -37.13 4.75
N SER A 4 -2.75 -36.11 4.18
CA SER A 4 -3.08 -35.56 2.87
C SER A 4 -1.84 -35.53 1.99
N CYS A 5 -2.03 -35.84 0.72
CA CYS A 5 -1.02 -35.67 -0.32
C CYS A 5 -1.69 -35.17 -1.60
N LEU A 6 -1.05 -34.25 -2.31
CA LEU A 6 -1.59 -33.71 -3.55
C LEU A 6 -1.82 -34.86 -4.58
N GLY A 7 -3.03 -34.92 -5.11
CA GLY A 7 -3.41 -35.99 -6.05
C GLY A 7 -3.88 -37.30 -5.39
N PHE A 8 -4.03 -37.28 -4.06
CA PHE A 8 -4.55 -38.44 -3.31
C PHE A 8 -5.72 -38.04 -2.42
N VAL A 9 -6.61 -39.00 -2.14
CA VAL A 9 -7.71 -38.81 -1.20
C VAL A 9 -7.16 -38.67 0.21
N ASN A 10 -7.57 -37.65 0.94
CA ASN A 10 -7.18 -37.50 2.35
C ASN A 10 -7.70 -38.69 3.17
N VAL A 11 -6.85 -39.24 3.99
CA VAL A 11 -7.19 -40.32 4.91
C VAL A 11 -7.24 -39.75 6.34
N VAL A 12 -8.39 -39.83 6.98
CA VAL A 12 -8.55 -39.52 8.40
C VAL A 12 -8.68 -40.86 9.13
N MET A 13 -7.79 -41.08 10.09
CA MET A 13 -7.83 -42.25 10.96
C MET A 13 -7.69 -41.88 12.41
N GLU A 14 -8.45 -42.52 13.26
CA GLU A 14 -8.27 -42.45 14.71
C GLU A 14 -7.13 -43.38 15.11
N ILE A 15 -6.15 -42.84 15.83
CA ILE A 15 -5.04 -43.59 16.35
C ILE A 15 -5.03 -43.38 17.86
N ASP A 16 -5.16 -44.49 18.58
CA ASP A 16 -5.02 -44.47 20.04
C ASP A 16 -3.55 -44.57 20.39
N VAL A 17 -3.00 -43.40 20.80
CA VAL A 17 -1.57 -43.28 21.15
C VAL A 17 -1.35 -43.62 22.61
N THR A 18 -1.45 -44.92 22.93
CA THR A 18 -1.19 -45.47 24.29
C THR A 18 0.24 -45.98 24.44
N LYS A 19 0.95 -46.17 23.33
CA LYS A 19 2.36 -46.62 23.24
C LYS A 19 3.01 -46.07 21.98
N ASP A 20 4.34 -46.20 21.89
CA ASP A 20 5.05 -45.86 20.64
C ASP A 20 4.55 -46.74 19.50
N ILE A 21 4.18 -46.10 18.40
CA ILE A 21 3.69 -46.79 17.20
C ILE A 21 4.78 -46.66 16.12
N GLU A 22 5.44 -47.79 15.84
CA GLU A 22 6.43 -47.85 14.76
C GLU A 22 5.85 -48.57 13.54
N GLY A 23 6.24 -48.16 12.33
CA GLY A 23 5.88 -48.83 11.05
C GLY A 23 4.46 -48.58 10.58
N LEU A 24 3.84 -47.45 10.96
CA LEU A 24 2.50 -47.09 10.46
C LEU A 24 2.57 -46.82 8.95
N ASP A 25 2.02 -47.82 8.15
CA ASP A 25 1.93 -47.71 6.70
C ASP A 25 0.56 -47.16 6.31
N ILE A 26 0.52 -45.90 5.82
CA ILE A 26 -0.71 -45.22 5.40
C ILE A 26 -0.73 -45.14 3.89
N ARG A 27 -1.63 -45.92 3.29
CA ARG A 27 -1.81 -45.99 1.83
C ARG A 27 -2.88 -45.01 1.41
N LEU A 28 -2.46 -44.00 0.68
CA LEU A 28 -3.35 -43.02 0.08
C LEU A 28 -3.82 -43.55 -1.27
N LYS A 29 -5.14 -43.48 -1.54
CA LYS A 29 -5.66 -43.77 -2.88
C LYS A 29 -5.49 -42.56 -3.77
N GLU A 30 -5.05 -42.74 -4.99
CA GLU A 30 -5.03 -41.65 -5.97
C GLU A 30 -6.41 -41.03 -6.11
N SER A 31 -6.45 -39.70 -5.91
CA SER A 31 -7.66 -38.92 -6.18
C SER A 31 -7.78 -38.73 -7.69
N SER A 32 -8.61 -39.51 -8.33
CA SER A 32 -9.31 -38.98 -9.49
C SER A 32 -10.35 -38.03 -8.88
N LEU A 33 -10.32 -36.77 -9.12
CA LEU A 33 -11.23 -35.67 -8.67
C LEU A 33 -12.67 -36.06 -8.21
N ALA A 34 -12.85 -37.24 -7.64
CA ALA A 34 -14.05 -37.70 -6.99
C ALA A 34 -14.07 -37.22 -5.56
N LEU A 35 -13.91 -35.88 -5.38
CA LEU A 35 -14.14 -35.22 -4.08
C LEU A 35 -15.63 -35.27 -3.80
N ASP A 36 -15.99 -35.74 -2.63
CA ASP A 36 -17.38 -35.69 -2.16
C ASP A 36 -17.89 -34.25 -2.05
N GLU A 37 -16.98 -33.25 -1.86
CA GLU A 37 -17.28 -31.84 -1.79
C GLU A 37 -16.12 -31.02 -2.38
N VAL A 38 -16.42 -30.16 -3.38
CA VAL A 38 -15.47 -29.18 -3.92
C VAL A 38 -15.72 -27.83 -3.26
N VAL A 39 -14.75 -27.37 -2.50
CA VAL A 39 -14.83 -26.08 -1.80
C VAL A 39 -14.12 -25.02 -2.63
N VAL A 40 -14.87 -24.12 -3.25
CA VAL A 40 -14.38 -23.02 -4.10
C VAL A 40 -14.32 -21.67 -3.38
N THR A 41 -14.30 -21.66 -2.05
CA THR A 41 -14.32 -20.43 -1.24
C THR A 41 -13.32 -20.50 -0.11
N ALA A 42 -12.92 -19.35 0.42
CA ALA A 42 -12.03 -19.29 1.56
C ALA A 42 -12.66 -19.96 2.79
N GLN A 43 -11.92 -20.86 3.41
CA GLN A 43 -12.31 -21.57 4.63
C GLN A 43 -11.72 -20.85 5.85
N LYS A 44 -12.41 -20.89 6.97
CA LYS A 44 -11.82 -20.40 8.23
C LYS A 44 -10.72 -21.36 8.70
N ALA A 45 -9.63 -20.82 9.25
CA ALA A 45 -8.55 -21.64 9.79
C ALA A 45 -9.02 -22.51 10.96
N LYS A 46 -8.49 -23.72 11.07
CA LYS A 46 -8.96 -24.73 12.06
C LYS A 46 -8.67 -24.35 13.51
N ASP A 47 -7.60 -23.61 13.80
CA ASP A 47 -7.29 -23.22 15.18
C ASP A 47 -8.26 -22.17 15.76
N GLY A 48 -8.91 -21.38 14.90
CA GLY A 48 -10.06 -20.55 15.24
C GLY A 48 -9.89 -19.59 16.41
N LEU A 49 -8.66 -19.30 16.84
CA LEU A 49 -8.35 -18.38 17.92
C LEU A 49 -8.43 -16.91 17.49
N SER A 50 -8.30 -16.64 16.22
CA SER A 50 -8.45 -15.32 15.60
C SER A 50 -9.10 -15.45 14.23
N THR A 51 -9.67 -14.39 13.68
CA THR A 51 -10.24 -14.45 12.32
C THR A 51 -9.13 -14.60 11.30
N SER A 52 -9.13 -15.75 10.65
CA SER A 52 -8.27 -16.06 9.51
C SER A 52 -9.01 -16.93 8.50
N HIS A 53 -8.66 -16.74 7.23
CA HIS A 53 -9.26 -17.41 6.10
C HIS A 53 -8.18 -18.18 5.34
N ASN A 54 -8.40 -19.46 5.07
CA ASN A 54 -7.48 -20.30 4.35
C ASN A 54 -8.09 -20.74 3.01
N LEU A 55 -7.32 -20.59 1.93
CA LEU A 55 -7.61 -21.10 0.61
C LEU A 55 -6.60 -22.20 0.30
N GLY A 56 -7.07 -23.42 0.26
CA GLY A 56 -6.23 -24.55 -0.14
C GLY A 56 -6.19 -24.75 -1.65
N ARG A 57 -5.32 -25.65 -2.10
CA ARG A 57 -5.10 -25.93 -3.52
C ARG A 57 -6.37 -26.31 -4.29
N ASP A 58 -7.29 -27.06 -3.69
CA ASP A 58 -8.52 -27.46 -4.34
C ASP A 58 -9.39 -26.26 -4.72
N ALA A 59 -9.51 -25.28 -3.82
CA ALA A 59 -10.19 -24.02 -4.12
C ALA A 59 -9.48 -23.25 -5.25
N LEU A 60 -8.14 -23.12 -5.15
CA LEU A 60 -7.34 -22.42 -6.15
C LEU A 60 -7.40 -23.07 -7.56
N ASN A 61 -7.56 -24.38 -7.65
CA ASN A 61 -7.71 -25.08 -8.92
C ASN A 61 -9.00 -24.74 -9.68
N HIS A 62 -10.04 -24.32 -8.97
CA HIS A 62 -11.36 -23.98 -9.54
C HIS A 62 -11.61 -22.46 -9.59
N LEU A 63 -10.72 -21.68 -8.99
CA LEU A 63 -10.72 -20.23 -9.04
C LEU A 63 -9.66 -19.78 -10.05
N GLN A 64 -10.11 -19.14 -11.09
CA GLN A 64 -9.19 -18.63 -12.11
C GLN A 64 -8.59 -17.32 -11.62
N LEU A 65 -7.51 -17.41 -10.81
CA LEU A 65 -6.79 -16.27 -10.30
C LEU A 65 -5.74 -15.85 -11.33
N SER A 66 -5.81 -14.63 -11.80
CA SER A 66 -4.78 -14.05 -12.68
C SER A 66 -3.74 -13.27 -11.90
N ASN A 67 -4.11 -12.76 -10.71
CA ASN A 67 -3.19 -12.11 -9.79
C ASN A 67 -3.54 -12.43 -8.33
N MET A 68 -2.66 -12.01 -7.42
CA MET A 68 -2.82 -12.27 -5.99
C MET A 68 -3.99 -11.52 -5.35
N THR A 69 -4.34 -10.34 -5.84
CA THR A 69 -5.44 -9.54 -5.28
C THR A 69 -6.82 -10.12 -5.56
N ASP A 70 -6.96 -11.02 -6.55
CA ASP A 70 -8.19 -11.79 -6.78
C ASP A 70 -8.61 -12.60 -5.53
N VAL A 71 -7.65 -12.95 -4.68
CA VAL A 71 -7.91 -13.65 -3.42
C VAL A 71 -8.78 -12.81 -2.49
N ALA A 72 -8.65 -11.48 -2.52
CA ALA A 72 -9.47 -10.59 -1.71
C ALA A 72 -10.97 -10.68 -2.06
N ALA A 73 -11.30 -11.01 -3.32
CA ALA A 73 -12.68 -11.23 -3.73
C ALA A 73 -13.34 -12.44 -3.05
N LEU A 74 -12.55 -13.39 -2.53
CA LEU A 74 -13.01 -14.61 -1.88
C LEU A 74 -13.19 -14.47 -0.37
N LEU A 75 -12.75 -13.35 0.19
CA LEU A 75 -13.01 -13.00 1.58
C LEU A 75 -14.49 -12.59 1.74
N PRO A 76 -15.03 -12.63 2.98
CA PRO A 76 -16.43 -12.28 3.20
C PRO A 76 -16.79 -10.90 2.62
N GLY A 77 -17.82 -10.86 1.77
CA GLY A 77 -18.26 -9.64 1.10
C GLY A 77 -17.29 -9.08 0.05
N GLY A 78 -16.22 -9.80 -0.29
CA GLY A 78 -15.27 -9.41 -1.32
C GLY A 78 -15.91 -9.33 -2.71
N LYS A 79 -15.36 -8.49 -3.59
CA LYS A 79 -15.85 -8.28 -4.96
C LYS A 79 -14.82 -8.72 -5.97
N THR A 80 -15.28 -9.35 -7.03
CA THR A 80 -14.44 -9.69 -8.17
C THR A 80 -14.10 -8.43 -8.95
N ILE A 81 -12.82 -8.18 -9.14
CA ILE A 81 -12.30 -7.14 -10.02
C ILE A 81 -11.72 -7.78 -11.27
N ASN A 82 -11.72 -7.07 -12.39
CA ASN A 82 -11.07 -7.54 -13.62
C ASN A 82 -9.60 -7.13 -13.55
N PRO A 83 -8.71 -8.06 -13.23
CA PRO A 83 -7.31 -7.70 -13.03
C PRO A 83 -6.63 -7.49 -14.38
N ASP A 84 -5.82 -6.45 -14.45
CA ASP A 84 -4.69 -6.43 -15.34
C ASP A 84 -3.41 -6.24 -14.50
N LEU A 85 -2.26 -6.66 -15.04
CA LEU A 85 -0.99 -6.55 -14.36
C LEU A 85 -0.25 -5.25 -14.73
N THR A 86 -0.86 -4.35 -15.50
CA THR A 86 -0.24 -3.08 -15.90
C THR A 86 -0.25 -2.05 -14.76
N SER A 87 -1.17 -2.21 -13.80
CA SER A 87 -1.23 -1.44 -12.56
C SER A 87 -0.73 -2.24 -11.36
N GLU A 88 -0.21 -1.57 -10.33
CA GLU A 88 0.21 -2.23 -9.09
C GLU A 88 -0.95 -2.94 -8.39
N ASN A 89 -0.68 -4.14 -7.89
CA ASN A 89 -1.65 -4.97 -7.20
C ASN A 89 -1.30 -5.10 -5.72
N GLN A 90 -2.04 -4.41 -4.85
CA GLN A 90 -1.78 -4.34 -3.42
C GLN A 90 -2.96 -4.91 -2.63
N PHE A 91 -2.67 -5.60 -1.51
CA PHE A 91 -3.70 -6.06 -0.58
C PHE A 91 -4.12 -4.95 0.37
N SER A 92 -5.43 -4.72 0.44
CA SER A 92 -6.06 -3.88 1.46
C SER A 92 -7.09 -4.72 2.23
N LEU A 93 -6.92 -4.86 3.53
CA LEU A 93 -7.74 -5.74 4.36
C LEU A 93 -8.65 -4.92 5.28
N ARG A 94 -9.95 -5.30 5.36
CA ARG A 94 -10.97 -4.66 6.21
C ARG A 94 -11.03 -3.15 6.01
N GLU A 95 -10.98 -2.72 4.76
CA GLU A 95 -11.07 -1.33 4.36
C GLU A 95 -12.52 -0.89 4.28
N GLY A 96 -12.89 0.18 4.99
CA GLY A 96 -14.26 0.68 5.04
C GLY A 96 -14.68 1.56 3.87
N GLY A 97 -13.86 1.66 2.83
CA GLY A 97 -14.07 2.52 1.66
C GLY A 97 -12.76 2.97 1.04
N SER A 98 -12.79 3.72 -0.05
CA SER A 98 -11.60 4.26 -0.69
C SER A 98 -10.85 5.22 0.24
N ASN A 99 -9.54 5.14 0.29
CA ASN A 99 -8.63 5.98 1.08
C ASN A 99 -8.68 5.77 2.60
N ALA A 100 -9.16 4.64 3.10
CA ALA A 100 -9.28 4.38 4.53
C ALA A 100 -7.90 4.16 5.21
N GLY A 101 -7.12 5.23 5.32
CA GLY A 101 -5.98 5.34 6.24
C GLY A 101 -4.89 4.26 6.11
N ASN A 102 -4.28 4.11 4.94
CA ASN A 102 -3.08 3.29 4.71
C ASN A 102 -3.20 1.82 5.13
N SER A 103 -4.38 1.18 4.99
CA SER A 103 -4.54 -0.22 5.35
C SER A 103 -3.65 -1.15 4.50
N ALA A 104 -3.41 -0.80 3.25
CA ALA A 104 -2.50 -1.52 2.36
C ALA A 104 -1.05 -1.48 2.86
N PHE A 105 -0.55 -0.32 3.30
CA PHE A 105 0.78 -0.18 3.90
C PHE A 105 0.95 -1.05 5.15
N GLY A 106 -0.10 -1.14 5.97
CA GLY A 106 -0.13 -1.95 7.19
C GLY A 106 -0.37 -3.44 6.99
N THR A 107 -0.65 -3.89 5.76
CA THR A 107 -0.89 -5.29 5.42
C THR A 107 0.42 -5.99 5.09
N ALA A 108 0.73 -7.04 5.82
CA ALA A 108 1.91 -7.87 5.64
C ALA A 108 1.69 -8.91 4.54
N VAL A 109 2.68 -9.13 3.68
CA VAL A 109 2.67 -10.23 2.69
C VAL A 109 3.93 -11.07 2.88
N GLU A 110 3.75 -12.39 3.04
CA GLU A 110 4.84 -13.36 3.10
C GLU A 110 4.65 -14.45 2.05
N VAL A 111 5.74 -14.83 1.39
CA VAL A 111 5.80 -15.98 0.47
C VAL A 111 6.82 -16.98 0.96
N ASP A 112 6.38 -18.19 1.36
CA ASP A 112 7.21 -19.22 1.99
C ASP A 112 8.00 -18.74 3.23
N GLY A 113 7.43 -17.76 3.95
CA GLY A 113 8.09 -17.15 5.12
C GLY A 113 9.08 -16.04 4.78
N VAL A 114 9.22 -15.66 3.51
CA VAL A 114 9.93 -14.44 3.09
C VAL A 114 8.99 -13.27 3.16
N ARG A 115 9.29 -12.29 3.99
CA ARG A 115 8.56 -11.03 4.03
C ARG A 115 8.84 -10.23 2.75
N LEU A 116 7.79 -9.86 2.03
CA LEU A 116 7.88 -8.85 0.98
C LEU A 116 7.83 -7.47 1.65
N GLY A 117 8.97 -6.77 1.62
CA GLY A 117 9.10 -5.48 2.29
C GLY A 117 8.47 -4.34 1.50
N ASN A 118 7.87 -3.37 2.21
CA ASN A 118 7.40 -2.10 1.66
C ASN A 118 7.93 -0.88 2.42
N ASN A 119 8.81 -1.08 3.40
CA ASN A 119 9.37 0.00 4.22
C ASN A 119 10.46 0.79 3.46
N ALA A 120 11.33 0.10 2.70
CA ALA A 120 12.47 0.72 2.00
C ALA A 120 12.10 1.28 0.61
N SER A 121 10.81 1.43 0.30
CA SER A 121 10.33 2.06 -0.94
C SER A 121 10.15 3.56 -0.75
N PHE A 122 10.36 4.32 -1.84
CA PHE A 122 10.07 5.74 -1.92
C PHE A 122 8.81 5.97 -2.76
N GLY A 123 8.05 7.01 -2.45
CA GLY A 123 6.75 7.31 -3.02
C GLY A 123 5.66 7.32 -1.96
N ASP A 124 4.42 7.06 -2.36
CA ASP A 124 3.29 6.96 -1.44
C ASP A 124 3.45 5.77 -0.48
N MET A 125 2.88 5.89 0.72
CA MET A 125 2.82 4.79 1.70
C MET A 125 1.85 3.70 1.22
N GLY A 126 2.25 2.98 0.18
CA GLY A 126 1.48 1.92 -0.45
C GLY A 126 1.68 0.55 0.18
N GLY A 127 0.85 -0.40 -0.21
CA GLY A 127 1.01 -1.82 0.12
C GLY A 127 2.14 -2.48 -0.66
N VAL A 128 2.30 -3.77 -0.40
CA VAL A 128 3.22 -4.62 -1.19
C VAL A 128 2.64 -4.86 -2.57
N ASP A 129 3.38 -4.53 -3.62
CA ASP A 129 3.03 -4.91 -4.98
C ASP A 129 3.25 -6.42 -5.19
N THR A 130 2.18 -7.14 -5.50
CA THR A 130 2.17 -8.60 -5.63
C THR A 130 2.21 -9.10 -7.08
N ARG A 131 2.37 -8.21 -8.06
CA ARG A 131 2.40 -8.60 -9.50
C ARG A 131 3.48 -9.61 -9.83
N SER A 132 4.61 -9.54 -9.14
CA SER A 132 5.75 -10.45 -9.32
C SER A 132 5.54 -11.85 -8.71
N VAL A 133 4.43 -12.11 -8.03
CA VAL A 133 4.13 -13.42 -7.41
C VAL A 133 3.30 -14.26 -8.37
N ALA A 134 3.84 -15.40 -8.80
CA ALA A 134 3.15 -16.38 -9.64
C ALA A 134 2.00 -17.06 -8.88
N VAL A 135 0.80 -17.04 -9.45
CA VAL A 135 -0.40 -17.60 -8.82
C VAL A 135 -0.44 -19.13 -8.95
N GLU A 136 0.08 -19.67 -10.05
CA GLU A 136 -0.05 -21.09 -10.41
C GLU A 136 0.75 -22.03 -9.50
N ASN A 137 1.81 -21.54 -8.87
CA ASN A 137 2.67 -22.29 -7.95
C ASN A 137 2.14 -22.35 -6.51
N ILE A 138 1.01 -21.77 -6.22
CA ILE A 138 0.52 -21.61 -4.84
C ILE A 138 -0.16 -22.91 -4.39
N GLU A 139 0.21 -23.40 -3.21
CA GLU A 139 -0.43 -24.51 -2.51
C GLU A 139 -1.56 -24.04 -1.60
N SER A 140 -1.30 -22.97 -0.83
CA SER A 140 -2.29 -22.37 0.04
C SER A 140 -2.03 -20.91 0.30
N ILE A 141 -3.11 -20.18 0.59
CA ILE A 141 -3.07 -18.77 1.00
C ILE A 141 -3.83 -18.68 2.33
N GLU A 142 -3.19 -18.11 3.33
CA GLU A 142 -3.83 -17.78 4.61
C GLU A 142 -3.91 -16.26 4.76
N VAL A 143 -5.10 -15.73 4.94
CA VAL A 143 -5.36 -14.30 5.19
C VAL A 143 -5.78 -14.14 6.64
N ILE A 144 -4.94 -13.49 7.44
CA ILE A 144 -5.15 -13.23 8.86
C ILE A 144 -5.63 -11.79 9.00
N THR A 145 -6.88 -11.60 9.39
CA THR A 145 -7.50 -10.28 9.59
C THR A 145 -7.72 -9.95 11.07
N GLY A 146 -7.70 -10.96 11.95
CA GLY A 146 -7.80 -10.80 13.40
C GLY A 146 -6.44 -10.54 14.05
N VAL A 147 -6.40 -10.67 15.40
CA VAL A 147 -5.17 -10.46 16.18
C VAL A 147 -4.16 -11.56 15.89
N PRO A 148 -3.00 -11.24 15.25
CA PRO A 148 -2.02 -12.23 14.85
C PRO A 148 -1.19 -12.77 16.03
N SER A 149 -0.44 -13.86 15.83
CA SER A 149 0.55 -14.36 16.79
C SER A 149 1.64 -13.31 17.07
N ALA A 150 2.24 -13.35 18.27
CA ALA A 150 3.36 -12.49 18.66
C ALA A 150 4.62 -12.72 17.79
N GLU A 151 4.71 -13.84 17.10
CA GLU A 151 5.78 -14.11 16.13
C GLU A 151 5.86 -13.06 15.01
N TYR A 152 4.71 -12.44 14.64
CA TYR A 152 4.64 -11.52 13.51
C TYR A 152 4.71 -10.06 13.97
N GLY A 153 5.64 -9.31 13.39
CA GLY A 153 5.83 -7.87 13.59
C GLY A 153 5.67 -7.07 12.30
N ASP A 154 5.87 -5.76 12.40
CA ASP A 154 5.82 -4.80 11.29
C ASP A 154 4.54 -4.90 10.46
N LEU A 155 3.39 -4.93 11.14
CA LEU A 155 2.05 -4.95 10.52
C LEU A 155 1.03 -4.34 11.47
N ASN A 156 -0.05 -3.76 10.93
CA ASN A 156 -1.14 -3.22 11.76
C ASN A 156 -2.55 -3.39 11.16
N SER A 157 -2.66 -3.90 9.93
CA SER A 157 -3.96 -4.10 9.25
C SER A 157 -4.30 -5.56 9.01
N GLY A 158 -3.31 -6.44 8.98
CA GLY A 158 -3.46 -7.88 8.75
C GLY A 158 -2.27 -8.49 8.02
N MET A 159 -2.42 -9.74 7.62
CA MET A 159 -1.33 -10.50 6.98
C MET A 159 -1.85 -11.48 5.94
N VAL A 160 -1.15 -11.58 4.82
CA VAL A 160 -1.36 -12.58 3.77
C VAL A 160 -0.15 -13.50 3.71
N LYS A 161 -0.34 -14.78 3.96
CA LYS A 161 0.71 -15.80 3.90
C LYS A 161 0.47 -16.70 2.71
N ILE A 162 1.45 -16.80 1.85
CA ILE A 162 1.42 -17.57 0.63
C ILE A 162 2.42 -18.72 0.78
N ASN A 163 1.94 -19.94 0.63
CA ASN A 163 2.80 -21.12 0.61
C ASN A 163 2.82 -21.69 -0.80
N THR A 164 4.02 -21.92 -1.34
CA THR A 164 4.21 -22.54 -2.63
C THR A 164 4.20 -24.07 -2.54
N ARG A 165 4.02 -24.73 -3.66
CA ARG A 165 4.01 -26.22 -3.75
C ARG A 165 5.34 -26.80 -3.30
N LYS A 166 5.28 -27.88 -2.52
CA LYS A 166 6.43 -28.60 -1.99
C LYS A 166 6.28 -30.09 -2.21
N GLY A 167 7.40 -30.81 -2.15
CA GLY A 167 7.41 -32.24 -2.22
C GLY A 167 7.25 -32.82 -3.63
N ARG A 168 6.90 -34.09 -3.71
CA ARG A 168 6.70 -34.77 -4.99
C ARG A 168 5.36 -34.37 -5.60
N THR A 169 5.36 -33.85 -6.82
CA THR A 169 4.16 -33.53 -7.59
C THR A 169 4.29 -34.05 -9.02
N PRO A 170 3.18 -34.41 -9.72
CA PRO A 170 3.23 -34.76 -11.13
C PRO A 170 3.75 -33.57 -11.96
N PHE A 171 4.13 -33.83 -13.21
CA PHE A 171 4.38 -32.73 -14.14
C PHE A 171 3.03 -32.11 -14.52
N VAL A 172 2.90 -30.82 -14.37
CA VAL A 172 1.70 -30.05 -14.67
C VAL A 172 2.03 -28.92 -15.62
N VAL A 173 1.24 -28.83 -16.69
CA VAL A 173 1.21 -27.67 -17.60
C VAL A 173 -0.12 -26.97 -17.40
N GLU A 174 -0.09 -25.69 -17.20
CA GLU A 174 -1.28 -24.85 -17.02
C GLU A 174 -1.25 -23.71 -18.03
N LEU A 175 -2.31 -23.56 -18.79
CA LEU A 175 -2.50 -22.53 -19.80
C LEU A 175 -3.71 -21.71 -19.40
N MET A 176 -3.58 -20.40 -19.32
CA MET A 176 -4.68 -19.48 -19.07
C MET A 176 -4.76 -18.45 -20.20
N VAL A 177 -5.94 -18.25 -20.73
CA VAL A 177 -6.23 -17.30 -21.80
C VAL A 177 -7.43 -16.45 -21.39
N GLU A 178 -7.17 -15.18 -21.20
CA GLU A 178 -8.15 -14.14 -20.94
C GLU A 178 -8.02 -13.05 -22.01
N PRO A 179 -9.00 -12.16 -22.20
CA PRO A 179 -8.89 -11.09 -23.18
C PRO A 179 -7.61 -10.28 -22.99
N LYS A 180 -7.34 -9.84 -21.77
CA LYS A 180 -6.20 -9.00 -21.45
C LYS A 180 -4.95 -9.77 -21.01
N THR A 181 -5.09 -10.98 -20.47
CA THR A 181 -3.98 -11.72 -19.85
C THR A 181 -3.84 -13.12 -20.46
N LYS A 182 -2.62 -13.51 -20.75
CA LYS A 182 -2.26 -14.84 -21.22
C LYS A 182 -1.12 -15.38 -20.36
N SER A 183 -1.25 -16.62 -19.90
CA SER A 183 -0.27 -17.26 -19.03
C SER A 183 -0.01 -18.70 -19.41
N ILE A 184 1.23 -19.13 -19.26
CA ILE A 184 1.67 -20.52 -19.30
C ILE A 184 2.52 -20.82 -18.08
N ALA A 185 2.20 -21.90 -17.36
CA ALA A 185 2.96 -22.35 -16.21
C ALA A 185 3.31 -23.82 -16.29
N LEU A 186 4.51 -24.15 -15.85
CA LEU A 186 5.06 -25.50 -15.80
C LEU A 186 5.46 -25.81 -14.36
N SER A 187 5.07 -26.94 -13.82
CA SER A 187 5.50 -27.36 -12.49
C SER A 187 5.80 -28.86 -12.40
N LYS A 188 6.84 -29.20 -11.62
CA LYS A 188 7.24 -30.59 -11.34
C LYS A 188 7.89 -30.73 -9.99
N GLY A 189 7.48 -31.71 -9.20
CA GLY A 189 8.16 -32.12 -7.98
C GLY A 189 8.95 -33.39 -8.19
N PHE A 190 10.26 -33.29 -8.19
CA PHE A 190 11.20 -34.41 -8.36
C PHE A 190 11.47 -35.08 -7.02
N ASN A 191 11.41 -36.41 -7.01
CA ASN A 191 11.95 -37.18 -5.90
C ASN A 191 13.43 -37.53 -6.20
N LEU A 192 14.33 -36.95 -5.42
CA LEU A 192 15.79 -37.14 -5.58
C LEU A 192 16.29 -38.43 -4.92
N GLY A 193 15.40 -39.18 -4.24
CA GLY A 193 15.72 -40.45 -3.55
C GLY A 193 15.50 -40.32 -2.04
N ARG A 194 15.53 -41.48 -1.35
CA ARG A 194 15.22 -41.59 0.10
C ARG A 194 16.04 -40.69 1.00
N ARG A 195 17.30 -40.39 0.63
CA ARG A 195 18.22 -39.55 1.42
C ARG A 195 18.42 -38.16 0.85
N ALA A 196 18.06 -37.95 -0.39
CA ALA A 196 18.30 -36.67 -1.09
C ALA A 196 17.08 -35.73 -1.13
N GLY A 197 15.93 -36.18 -0.58
CA GLY A 197 14.74 -35.33 -0.46
C GLY A 197 13.99 -35.11 -1.77
N THR A 198 13.35 -33.97 -1.87
CA THR A 198 12.54 -33.59 -3.03
C THR A 198 12.88 -32.18 -3.50
N LEU A 199 12.83 -31.95 -4.82
CA LEU A 199 12.99 -30.66 -5.45
C LEU A 199 11.74 -30.34 -6.26
N ASN A 200 11.08 -29.24 -5.93
CA ASN A 200 9.97 -28.70 -6.70
C ASN A 200 10.47 -27.56 -7.58
N VAL A 201 10.15 -27.60 -8.86
CA VAL A 201 10.51 -26.60 -9.86
C VAL A 201 9.22 -26.08 -10.49
N ASN A 202 9.08 -24.76 -10.54
CA ASN A 202 7.98 -24.09 -11.20
C ASN A 202 8.53 -22.97 -12.08
N ALA A 203 7.98 -22.83 -13.28
CA ALA A 203 8.25 -21.72 -14.20
C ALA A 203 6.93 -21.19 -14.76
N GLU A 204 6.77 -19.89 -14.84
CA GLU A 204 5.58 -19.23 -15.36
C GLU A 204 5.98 -18.06 -16.27
N HIS A 205 5.30 -17.94 -17.40
CA HIS A 205 5.32 -16.75 -18.25
C HIS A 205 3.91 -16.19 -18.34
N THR A 206 3.74 -14.91 -18.03
CA THR A 206 2.46 -14.20 -18.12
C THR A 206 2.67 -12.86 -18.83
N ARG A 207 1.77 -12.55 -19.78
CA ARG A 207 1.69 -11.25 -20.45
C ARG A 207 0.30 -10.68 -20.27
N SER A 208 0.24 -9.42 -19.82
CA SER A 208 -1.02 -8.72 -19.56
C SER A 208 -1.01 -7.33 -20.21
N VAL A 209 -2.13 -6.93 -20.80
CA VAL A 209 -2.35 -5.63 -21.43
C VAL A 209 -3.48 -4.89 -20.74
N SER A 210 -3.39 -3.58 -20.61
CA SER A 210 -4.48 -2.75 -20.05
C SER A 210 -5.61 -2.54 -21.05
N ASN A 211 -5.27 -2.38 -22.33
CA ASN A 211 -6.19 -2.10 -23.42
C ASN A 211 -5.97 -3.08 -24.59
N LEU A 212 -7.06 -3.69 -25.06
CA LEU A 212 -7.01 -4.61 -26.20
C LEU A 212 -6.77 -3.89 -27.53
N ALA A 213 -7.12 -2.60 -27.61
CA ALA A 213 -6.83 -1.77 -28.78
C ALA A 213 -5.35 -1.39 -28.88
N SER A 214 -4.63 -1.41 -27.76
CA SER A 214 -3.18 -1.13 -27.68
C SER A 214 -2.44 -2.35 -27.08
N PRO A 215 -2.33 -3.48 -27.83
CA PRO A 215 -1.74 -4.71 -27.31
C PRO A 215 -0.22 -4.67 -27.17
N HIS A 216 0.42 -3.63 -27.66
CA HIS A 216 1.87 -3.42 -27.56
C HIS A 216 2.28 -2.97 -26.16
N THR A 217 1.40 -2.23 -25.48
CA THR A 217 1.60 -1.81 -24.10
C THR A 217 1.25 -2.93 -23.15
N ALA A 218 2.26 -3.58 -22.61
CA ALA A 218 2.09 -4.78 -21.80
C ALA A 218 2.99 -4.85 -20.58
N TYR A 219 2.47 -5.52 -19.53
CA TYR A 219 3.28 -6.04 -18.43
C TYR A 219 3.61 -7.50 -18.69
N MET A 220 4.86 -7.87 -18.49
CA MET A 220 5.35 -9.25 -18.57
C MET A 220 5.87 -9.71 -17.23
N ARG A 221 5.58 -10.98 -16.88
CA ARG A 221 6.08 -11.68 -15.71
C ARG A 221 6.68 -13.02 -16.15
N ASN A 222 7.97 -13.21 -15.86
CA ASN A 222 8.66 -14.47 -16.02
C ASN A 222 9.13 -14.91 -14.64
N ASN A 223 8.45 -15.88 -14.07
CA ASN A 223 8.68 -16.31 -12.70
C ASN A 223 9.27 -17.72 -12.68
N VAL A 224 10.29 -17.92 -11.85
CA VAL A 224 10.88 -19.24 -11.58
C VAL A 224 10.96 -19.42 -10.08
N ASN A 225 10.48 -20.57 -9.58
CA ASN A 225 10.57 -20.93 -8.18
C ASN A 225 11.14 -22.33 -8.03
N LEU A 226 12.09 -22.48 -7.13
CA LEU A 226 12.73 -23.72 -6.75
C LEU A 226 12.50 -23.93 -5.25
N THR A 227 12.01 -25.11 -4.85
CA THR A 227 11.84 -25.45 -3.44
C THR A 227 12.39 -26.85 -3.17
N TYR A 228 13.44 -26.90 -2.40
CA TYR A 228 14.06 -28.12 -1.93
C TYR A 228 13.57 -28.46 -0.53
N THR A 229 13.19 -29.70 -0.29
CA THR A 229 12.82 -30.19 1.04
C THR A 229 13.48 -31.53 1.31
N ASN A 230 14.05 -31.67 2.50
CA ASN A 230 14.62 -32.93 2.98
C ASN A 230 14.42 -33.07 4.49
N THR A 231 14.27 -34.30 4.95
CA THR A 231 14.21 -34.61 6.38
C THR A 231 15.30 -35.64 6.71
N PHE A 232 16.26 -35.17 7.49
CA PHE A 232 17.35 -35.99 7.98
C PHE A 232 16.92 -36.65 9.30
N LYS A 233 16.97 -37.96 9.37
CA LYS A 233 16.70 -38.74 10.60
C LYS A 233 17.99 -39.04 11.28
N ASP A 234 18.10 -38.80 12.57
CA ASP A 234 19.18 -39.28 13.38
C ASP A 234 18.86 -40.71 13.90
N ARG A 235 19.84 -41.35 14.55
CA ARG A 235 19.66 -42.67 15.14
C ARG A 235 18.70 -42.64 16.36
N LEU A 236 18.44 -41.48 16.94
CA LEU A 236 17.65 -41.29 18.16
C LEU A 236 16.21 -40.87 17.84
N GLY A 237 15.85 -40.76 16.55
CA GLY A 237 14.48 -40.39 16.13
C GLY A 237 14.18 -38.91 16.17
N HIS A 238 15.20 -38.02 16.22
CA HIS A 238 15.02 -36.55 16.21
C HIS A 238 15.18 -35.99 14.79
N PRO A 239 14.12 -35.94 13.98
CA PRO A 239 14.24 -35.50 12.58
C PRO A 239 14.57 -34.03 12.49
N LEU A 240 15.52 -33.70 11.62
CA LEU A 240 15.86 -32.34 11.19
C LEU A 240 15.32 -32.15 9.78
N SER A 241 14.36 -31.25 9.63
CA SER A 241 13.79 -30.91 8.34
C SER A 241 14.42 -29.63 7.80
N LEU A 242 14.93 -29.70 6.58
CA LEU A 242 15.45 -28.57 5.81
C LEU A 242 14.43 -28.21 4.71
N THR A 243 14.07 -26.95 4.65
CA THR A 243 13.37 -26.36 3.50
C THR A 243 14.19 -25.20 2.98
N ALA A 244 14.59 -25.25 1.72
CA ALA A 244 15.24 -24.14 1.05
C ALA A 244 14.44 -23.75 -0.19
N SER A 245 14.08 -22.48 -0.31
CA SER A 245 13.35 -21.95 -1.46
C SER A 245 14.09 -20.77 -2.08
N LEU A 246 14.09 -20.73 -3.40
CA LEU A 246 14.59 -19.63 -4.21
C LEU A 246 13.52 -19.31 -5.24
N GLY A 247 13.04 -18.08 -5.27
CA GLY A 247 12.07 -17.60 -6.23
C GLY A 247 12.54 -16.31 -6.86
N GLY A 248 12.24 -16.14 -8.14
CA GLY A 248 12.58 -14.91 -8.86
C GLY A 248 11.56 -14.55 -9.91
N ASN A 249 11.51 -13.27 -10.22
CA ASN A 249 10.75 -12.70 -11.33
C ASN A 249 11.67 -11.85 -12.19
N ILE A 250 11.54 -11.98 -13.49
CA ILE A 250 12.17 -11.09 -14.48
C ILE A 250 11.06 -10.61 -15.41
N GLY A 251 10.78 -9.30 -15.40
CA GLY A 251 9.69 -8.74 -16.18
C GLY A 251 9.54 -7.25 -16.00
N GLY A 252 8.34 -6.77 -16.20
CA GLY A 252 7.97 -5.38 -16.05
C GLY A 252 7.05 -4.89 -17.15
N TYR A 253 6.79 -3.58 -17.13
CA TYR A 253 5.92 -2.88 -18.06
C TYR A 253 6.75 -2.27 -19.21
N ASN A 254 6.20 -2.29 -20.42
CA ASN A 254 6.81 -1.65 -21.58
C ASN A 254 5.75 -1.12 -22.54
N SER A 255 5.85 0.15 -22.93
CA SER A 255 5.00 0.82 -23.92
C SER A 255 5.75 1.22 -25.20
N GLU A 256 7.07 0.95 -25.30
CA GLU A 256 7.93 1.41 -26.40
C GLU A 256 7.47 0.97 -27.79
N ALA A 257 6.84 -0.19 -27.89
CA ALA A 257 6.42 -0.76 -29.15
C ALA A 257 4.99 -0.37 -29.56
N ASP A 258 4.35 0.59 -28.86
CA ASP A 258 2.98 1.02 -29.16
C ASP A 258 2.98 1.95 -30.39
N PRO A 259 2.31 1.54 -31.50
CA PRO A 259 2.25 2.36 -32.70
C PRO A 259 1.34 3.59 -32.58
N ASP A 260 0.45 3.62 -31.55
CA ASP A 260 -0.47 4.73 -31.32
C ASP A 260 0.17 5.87 -30.52
N GLU A 261 1.37 5.64 -29.97
CA GLU A 261 2.18 6.64 -29.30
C GLU A 261 3.26 7.21 -30.23
N PHE A 262 3.80 8.38 -29.88
CA PHE A 262 4.99 8.89 -30.57
C PHE A 262 6.12 7.87 -30.44
N LYS A 263 6.79 7.55 -31.57
CA LYS A 263 7.76 6.48 -31.66
C LYS A 263 8.84 6.51 -30.58
N ASP A 264 9.28 7.69 -30.20
CA ASP A 264 10.35 7.88 -29.22
C ASP A 264 9.81 8.23 -27.81
N THR A 265 8.48 8.22 -27.61
CA THR A 265 7.87 8.43 -26.30
C THR A 265 7.44 7.10 -25.72
N TYR A 266 8.00 6.74 -24.54
CA TYR A 266 7.70 5.47 -23.89
C TYR A 266 7.95 5.49 -22.39
N THR A 267 7.36 4.52 -21.70
CA THR A 267 7.65 4.16 -20.31
C THR A 267 7.98 2.68 -20.23
N LYS A 268 9.13 2.37 -19.62
CA LYS A 268 9.55 1.01 -19.28
C LYS A 268 9.71 0.92 -17.78
N THR A 269 9.09 -0.05 -17.14
CA THR A 269 9.30 -0.33 -15.72
C THR A 269 9.90 -1.72 -15.59
N ARG A 270 11.10 -1.80 -15.07
CA ARG A 270 11.72 -3.06 -14.67
C ARG A 270 11.07 -3.54 -13.38
N ASP A 271 10.70 -4.80 -13.31
CA ASP A 271 10.16 -5.43 -12.09
C ASP A 271 10.87 -6.77 -11.88
N TYR A 272 12.15 -6.70 -11.45
CA TYR A 272 12.93 -7.87 -11.12
C TYR A 272 12.88 -8.10 -9.60
N MET A 273 12.67 -9.34 -9.22
CA MET A 273 12.61 -9.75 -7.82
C MET A 273 13.39 -11.04 -7.61
N LEU A 274 14.12 -11.11 -6.51
CA LEU A 274 14.74 -12.33 -6.00
C LEU A 274 14.32 -12.54 -4.55
N ARG A 275 13.88 -13.76 -4.23
CA ARG A 275 13.52 -14.19 -2.89
C ARG A 275 14.25 -15.46 -2.52
N GLY A 276 14.86 -15.48 -1.37
CA GLY A 276 15.53 -16.67 -0.83
C GLY A 276 15.08 -16.94 0.60
N ASN A 277 14.87 -18.21 0.91
CA ASN A 277 14.56 -18.66 2.28
C ASN A 277 15.22 -19.99 2.57
N VAL A 278 15.82 -20.12 3.74
CA VAL A 278 16.32 -21.38 4.31
C VAL A 278 15.70 -21.54 5.68
N LYS A 279 14.97 -22.64 5.88
CA LYS A 279 14.35 -22.98 7.16
C LYS A 279 14.81 -24.37 7.61
N LEU A 280 15.38 -24.41 8.79
CA LEU A 280 15.71 -25.62 9.53
C LEU A 280 14.68 -25.80 10.65
N HIS A 281 14.05 -26.95 10.72
CA HIS A 281 13.12 -27.29 11.78
C HIS A 281 13.56 -28.63 12.39
N TRP A 282 13.95 -28.58 13.66
CA TRP A 282 14.47 -29.71 14.39
C TRP A 282 13.53 -30.15 15.50
N LEU A 283 12.94 -31.32 15.36
CA LEU A 283 12.17 -31.97 16.42
C LEU A 283 13.13 -32.59 17.44
N LEU A 284 13.32 -31.94 18.57
CA LEU A 284 14.27 -32.37 19.62
C LEU A 284 13.59 -33.26 20.67
N ASP A 285 12.31 -33.01 20.95
CA ASP A 285 11.49 -33.72 21.95
C ASP A 285 12.18 -33.94 23.30
N LYS A 286 12.93 -32.94 23.75
CA LYS A 286 13.59 -32.94 25.06
C LYS A 286 12.67 -32.40 26.16
N PRO A 287 12.87 -32.73 27.46
CA PRO A 287 12.04 -32.20 28.55
C PRO A 287 11.94 -30.68 28.62
N TRP A 288 12.92 -29.97 28.12
CA TRP A 288 13.02 -28.50 28.15
C TRP A 288 12.80 -27.82 26.81
N ILE A 289 12.74 -28.55 25.68
CA ILE A 289 12.45 -28.03 24.35
C ILE A 289 11.84 -29.13 23.48
N SER A 290 10.73 -28.81 22.79
CA SER A 290 10.09 -29.73 21.84
C SER A 290 10.66 -29.53 20.43
N ASN A 291 10.72 -28.31 19.95
CA ASN A 291 11.20 -27.98 18.61
C ASN A 291 12.14 -26.77 18.63
N LEU A 292 13.09 -26.78 17.74
CA LEU A 292 13.91 -25.61 17.39
C LEU A 292 13.73 -25.29 15.91
N THR A 293 13.46 -24.04 15.59
CA THR A 293 13.36 -23.57 14.21
C THR A 293 14.32 -22.42 13.99
N LEU A 294 15.16 -22.53 12.97
CA LEU A 294 16.01 -21.46 12.47
C LEU A 294 15.55 -21.12 11.05
N GLN A 295 15.40 -19.85 10.75
CA GLN A 295 15.00 -19.38 9.45
C GLN A 295 15.81 -18.15 9.05
N ALA A 296 16.33 -18.15 7.83
CA ALA A 296 16.95 -16.99 7.21
C ALA A 296 16.27 -16.69 5.89
N SER A 297 15.94 -15.43 5.63
CA SER A 297 15.27 -15.01 4.42
C SER A 297 15.82 -13.70 3.89
N VAL A 298 15.72 -13.53 2.57
CA VAL A 298 16.10 -12.31 1.86
C VAL A 298 15.08 -12.06 0.74
N SER A 299 14.75 -10.79 0.55
CA SER A 299 13.96 -10.30 -0.57
C SER A 299 14.66 -9.09 -1.16
N TYR A 300 14.97 -9.15 -2.43
CA TYR A 300 15.58 -8.07 -3.20
C TYR A 300 14.71 -7.76 -4.40
N SER A 301 14.46 -6.50 -4.66
CA SER A 301 13.79 -6.04 -5.87
C SER A 301 14.67 -5.04 -6.60
N ASP A 302 14.68 -5.10 -7.92
CA ASP A 302 15.26 -4.08 -8.80
C ASP A 302 14.11 -3.50 -9.61
N LYS A 303 13.65 -2.34 -9.16
CA LYS A 303 12.59 -1.57 -9.80
C LYS A 303 13.18 -0.31 -10.38
N MET A 304 13.31 -0.26 -11.69
CA MET A 304 13.75 0.92 -12.42
C MET A 304 12.64 1.34 -13.38
N ASN A 305 12.19 2.57 -13.22
CA ASN A 305 11.28 3.21 -14.16
C ASN A 305 12.08 4.08 -15.10
N GLU A 306 12.06 3.76 -16.38
CA GLU A 306 12.65 4.51 -17.47
C GLU A 306 11.55 5.20 -18.27
N THR A 307 11.65 6.50 -18.42
CA THR A 307 10.70 7.29 -19.21
C THR A 307 11.44 8.12 -20.23
N ASN A 308 11.09 8.01 -21.51
CA ASN A 308 11.50 8.92 -22.56
C ASN A 308 10.31 9.78 -22.97
N SER A 309 10.39 11.08 -22.75
CA SER A 309 9.28 12.01 -22.97
C SER A 309 9.67 13.13 -23.92
N ASN A 310 8.76 13.46 -24.83
CA ASN A 310 8.92 14.62 -25.71
C ASN A 310 8.71 15.91 -24.92
N LYS A 311 9.58 16.88 -25.17
CA LYS A 311 9.51 18.24 -24.63
C LYS A 311 9.60 19.24 -25.76
N SER A 312 9.02 20.41 -25.56
CA SER A 312 9.15 21.51 -26.51
C SER A 312 9.10 22.86 -25.80
N SER A 313 9.84 23.80 -26.30
CA SER A 313 9.79 25.21 -25.88
C SER A 313 10.08 26.15 -27.03
N ALA A 314 9.34 27.25 -27.12
CA ALA A 314 9.56 28.29 -28.10
C ALA A 314 10.75 29.20 -27.73
N SER A 315 11.15 29.21 -26.44
CA SER A 315 12.24 30.02 -25.92
C SER A 315 13.11 29.22 -24.97
N THR A 316 14.36 29.61 -24.85
CA THR A 316 15.32 29.05 -23.89
C THR A 316 14.76 29.12 -22.46
N GLN A 317 14.79 27.99 -21.77
CA GLN A 317 14.33 27.87 -20.37
C GLN A 317 15.52 27.56 -19.45
N PRO A 318 15.61 28.19 -18.28
CA PRO A 318 16.63 27.85 -17.31
C PRO A 318 16.26 26.56 -16.55
N TYR A 319 17.16 25.59 -16.51
CA TYR A 319 17.10 24.38 -15.73
C TYR A 319 18.06 24.46 -14.55
N ILE A 320 17.52 24.50 -13.34
CA ILE A 320 18.28 24.83 -12.14
C ILE A 320 18.73 23.55 -11.44
N HIS A 321 20.05 23.40 -11.27
CA HIS A 321 20.69 22.26 -10.62
C HIS A 321 21.46 22.70 -9.35
N ALA A 322 21.49 23.98 -9.05
CA ALA A 322 22.17 24.56 -7.88
C ALA A 322 21.76 23.91 -6.57
N THR A 323 22.72 23.49 -5.77
CA THR A 323 22.52 22.87 -4.44
C THR A 323 22.88 23.78 -3.28
N GLU A 324 23.60 24.88 -3.54
CA GLU A 324 24.04 25.85 -2.55
C GLU A 324 23.19 27.12 -2.59
N ALA A 325 23.12 27.81 -1.44
CA ALA A 325 22.49 29.11 -1.36
C ALA A 325 23.29 30.16 -2.14
N GLY A 326 22.61 30.99 -2.93
CA GLY A 326 23.25 32.06 -3.68
C GLY A 326 22.59 32.37 -5.00
N TYR A 327 23.21 33.33 -5.73
CA TYR A 327 22.77 33.77 -7.05
C TYR A 327 23.57 33.03 -8.13
N HIS A 328 22.88 32.30 -8.99
CA HIS A 328 23.47 31.49 -10.04
C HIS A 328 23.01 32.01 -11.39
N ILE A 329 23.89 31.97 -12.38
CA ILE A 329 23.60 32.41 -13.76
C ILE A 329 23.38 31.21 -14.68
N GLY A 330 22.54 31.40 -15.69
CA GLY A 330 22.32 30.42 -16.74
C GLY A 330 23.44 30.41 -17.77
N GLU A 331 24.03 29.24 -18.03
CA GLU A 331 25.09 29.01 -18.99
C GLU A 331 24.68 27.93 -19.99
N LEU A 332 25.30 27.94 -21.15
CA LEU A 332 25.12 26.86 -22.14
C LEU A 332 25.87 25.62 -21.64
N TYR A 333 25.27 24.47 -21.80
CA TYR A 333 25.87 23.19 -21.39
C TYR A 333 27.23 22.92 -22.07
N GLU A 334 27.34 23.29 -23.36
CA GLU A 334 28.56 23.12 -24.14
C GLU A 334 29.72 23.99 -23.66
N GLU A 335 29.44 25.09 -23.00
CA GLU A 335 30.42 26.01 -22.43
C GLU A 335 30.82 25.63 -21.00
N ASN A 336 29.83 25.19 -20.22
CA ASN A 336 30.03 24.79 -18.81
C ASN A 336 29.06 23.65 -18.42
N PRO A 337 29.46 22.37 -18.59
CA PRO A 337 28.63 21.23 -18.20
C PRO A 337 28.31 21.15 -16.71
N ASP A 338 29.14 21.80 -15.88
CA ASP A 338 28.99 21.81 -14.42
C ASP A 338 28.26 23.07 -13.92
N ALA A 339 27.63 23.83 -14.81
CA ALA A 339 26.91 25.03 -14.43
C ALA A 339 25.72 24.72 -13.50
N ASP A 340 25.53 25.56 -12.50
CA ASP A 340 24.42 25.49 -11.56
C ASP A 340 23.04 25.71 -12.23
N ILE A 341 23.00 26.39 -13.38
CA ILE A 341 21.82 26.59 -14.21
C ILE A 341 22.20 26.34 -15.67
N ILE A 342 21.57 25.37 -16.28
CA ILE A 342 21.73 25.06 -17.71
C ILE A 342 20.60 25.74 -18.50
N LEU A 343 21.00 26.43 -19.59
CA LEU A 343 20.05 26.99 -20.54
C LEU A 343 19.59 25.87 -21.51
N GLY A 344 18.35 25.45 -21.35
CA GLY A 344 17.76 24.37 -22.11
C GLY A 344 17.54 24.74 -23.60
N PRO A 345 17.37 23.76 -24.49
CA PRO A 345 17.20 23.96 -25.93
C PRO A 345 15.82 24.59 -26.25
N THR A 346 15.73 25.06 -27.51
CA THR A 346 14.45 25.48 -28.12
C THR A 346 14.01 24.47 -29.19
N GLY A 347 12.72 24.49 -29.55
CA GLY A 347 12.18 23.54 -30.52
C GLY A 347 11.65 22.27 -29.82
N TYR A 348 11.94 21.11 -30.38
CA TYR A 348 11.51 19.81 -29.86
C TYR A 348 12.72 18.95 -29.51
N TRP A 349 12.65 18.29 -28.35
CA TRP A 349 13.67 17.35 -27.90
C TRP A 349 13.08 16.27 -27.01
N TYR A 350 13.86 15.24 -26.70
CA TYR A 350 13.48 14.15 -25.81
C TYR A 350 14.27 14.22 -24.51
N VAL A 351 13.60 13.88 -23.41
CA VAL A 351 14.19 13.79 -22.09
C VAL A 351 14.03 12.36 -21.59
N ARG A 352 15.16 11.68 -21.40
CA ARG A 352 15.19 10.33 -20.86
C ARG A 352 15.60 10.36 -19.39
N SER A 353 14.69 9.88 -18.54
CA SER A 353 14.87 9.85 -17.09
C SER A 353 14.74 8.44 -16.56
N PHE A 354 15.41 8.18 -15.44
CA PHE A 354 15.41 6.93 -14.72
C PHE A 354 15.08 7.18 -13.26
N THR A 355 14.17 6.39 -12.71
CA THR A 355 13.95 6.30 -11.25
C THR A 355 14.37 4.90 -10.82
N ASP A 356 15.54 4.78 -10.23
CA ASP A 356 16.14 3.52 -9.81
C ASP A 356 15.89 3.27 -8.33
N SER A 357 15.13 2.21 -8.02
CA SER A 357 14.80 1.80 -6.66
C SER A 357 15.08 0.31 -6.48
N LYS A 358 15.94 -0.02 -5.51
CA LYS A 358 16.39 -1.39 -5.24
C LYS A 358 16.20 -1.76 -3.76
N PRO A 359 14.93 -1.89 -3.30
CA PRO A 359 14.66 -2.29 -1.93
C PRO A 359 15.19 -3.70 -1.64
N LEU A 360 15.91 -3.81 -0.54
CA LEU A 360 16.45 -5.03 0.04
C LEU A 360 15.84 -5.21 1.44
N ALA A 361 15.29 -6.39 1.71
CA ALA A 361 14.86 -6.79 3.04
C ALA A 361 15.45 -8.16 3.39
N TYR A 362 15.90 -8.33 4.62
CA TYR A 362 16.41 -9.60 5.12
C TYR A 362 15.92 -9.87 6.54
N SER A 363 15.83 -11.14 6.91
CA SER A 363 15.58 -11.53 8.28
C SER A 363 16.24 -12.84 8.65
N VAL A 364 16.67 -12.93 9.92
CA VAL A 364 17.10 -14.16 10.58
C VAL A 364 16.27 -14.34 11.82
N LYS A 365 15.57 -15.48 11.91
CA LYS A 365 14.63 -15.79 12.99
C LYS A 365 15.01 -17.12 13.64
N ALA A 366 15.10 -17.12 14.95
CA ALA A 366 15.25 -18.32 15.76
C ALA A 366 14.06 -18.45 16.70
N LYS A 367 13.46 -19.64 16.80
CA LYS A 367 12.36 -19.90 17.71
C LYS A 367 12.42 -21.30 18.29
N ALA A 368 12.06 -21.40 19.55
CA ALA A 368 11.98 -22.64 20.32
C ALA A 368 10.56 -22.83 20.84
N ASP A 369 10.02 -23.99 20.61
CA ASP A 369 8.72 -24.40 21.12
C ASP A 369 8.93 -25.40 22.26
N TRP A 370 8.17 -25.20 23.35
CA TRP A 370 8.08 -26.14 24.45
C TRP A 370 6.64 -26.55 24.64
N THR A 371 6.28 -27.77 24.29
CA THR A 371 4.92 -28.30 24.41
C THR A 371 4.88 -29.38 25.47
N ARG A 372 3.99 -29.23 26.46
CA ARG A 372 3.79 -30.17 27.55
C ARG A 372 2.32 -30.35 27.89
N ARG A 373 2.03 -31.55 28.33
CA ARG A 373 0.72 -31.90 28.86
C ARG A 373 0.78 -32.03 30.37
N TRP A 374 -0.07 -31.28 31.08
CA TRP A 374 -0.25 -31.38 32.51
C TRP A 374 -1.68 -31.88 32.80
N GLY A 375 -1.81 -33.17 33.12
CA GLY A 375 -3.08 -33.80 33.23
C GLY A 375 -3.89 -33.74 31.94
N LYS A 376 -5.02 -33.01 31.91
CA LYS A 376 -5.83 -32.80 30.72
C LYS A 376 -5.49 -31.54 29.94
N THR A 377 -4.61 -30.71 30.46
CA THR A 377 -4.25 -29.41 29.87
C THR A 377 -3.02 -29.56 28.98
N MET A 378 -3.08 -28.97 27.78
CA MET A 378 -1.96 -28.81 26.87
C MET A 378 -1.45 -27.39 26.95
N ASN A 379 -0.16 -27.22 27.15
CA ASN A 379 0.49 -25.92 27.14
C ASN A 379 1.64 -25.94 26.10
N THR A 380 1.72 -24.88 25.29
CA THR A 380 2.79 -24.68 24.29
C THR A 380 3.34 -23.28 24.43
N VAL A 381 4.55 -23.18 24.94
CA VAL A 381 5.31 -21.94 25.05
C VAL A 381 6.21 -21.80 23.83
N LEU A 382 6.10 -20.69 23.13
CA LEU A 382 6.96 -20.27 22.02
C LEU A 382 7.84 -19.10 22.49
N LEU A 383 9.15 -19.25 22.40
CA LEU A 383 10.12 -18.19 22.61
C LEU A 383 10.89 -17.97 21.30
N GLY A 384 11.10 -16.72 20.91
CA GLY A 384 11.88 -16.46 19.71
C GLY A 384 12.53 -15.09 19.68
N ALA A 385 13.50 -15.00 18.77
CA ALA A 385 14.20 -13.77 18.43
C ALA A 385 14.28 -13.63 16.91
N GLU A 386 14.21 -12.40 16.43
CA GLU A 386 14.28 -12.06 15.02
C GLU A 386 15.18 -10.83 14.84
N LEU A 387 16.13 -10.92 13.91
CA LEU A 387 16.86 -9.79 13.37
C LEU A 387 16.35 -9.57 11.95
N ALA A 388 15.78 -8.41 11.68
CA ALA A 388 15.31 -8.01 10.37
C ALA A 388 15.91 -6.67 9.98
N GLY A 389 16.14 -6.47 8.68
CA GLY A 389 16.64 -5.19 8.18
C GLY A 389 16.06 -4.87 6.82
N SER A 390 15.99 -3.58 6.50
CA SER A 390 15.59 -3.07 5.20
C SER A 390 16.40 -1.86 4.79
N GLY A 391 16.70 -1.75 3.51
CA GLY A 391 17.45 -0.66 2.89
C GLY A 391 17.12 -0.54 1.41
N ASN A 392 17.56 0.53 0.77
CA ASN A 392 17.42 0.71 -0.66
C ASN A 392 18.81 0.94 -1.29
N LEU A 393 19.13 0.18 -2.32
CA LEU A 393 20.43 0.21 -3.02
C LEU A 393 20.34 0.94 -4.38
N GLY A 394 19.23 1.64 -4.64
CA GLY A 394 19.00 2.37 -5.88
C GLY A 394 19.58 3.78 -5.85
N ARG A 395 19.85 4.30 -7.03
CA ARG A 395 20.35 5.67 -7.21
C ARG A 395 19.27 6.75 -6.99
N GLY A 396 17.98 6.40 -7.12
CA GLY A 396 16.89 7.37 -7.16
C GLY A 396 16.65 7.92 -8.57
N LEU A 397 16.12 9.15 -8.67
CA LEU A 397 15.90 9.82 -9.96
C LEU A 397 17.21 10.34 -10.53
N TYR A 398 17.45 10.11 -11.84
CA TYR A 398 18.53 10.72 -12.60
C TYR A 398 18.17 10.83 -14.08
N TYR A 399 18.91 11.63 -14.81
CA TYR A 399 18.73 11.87 -16.24
C TYR A 399 19.93 11.34 -17.04
N GLU A 400 19.67 10.88 -18.26
CA GLU A 400 20.72 10.37 -19.16
C GLU A 400 21.58 11.51 -19.71
N ASP A 401 20.93 12.59 -20.12
CA ASP A 401 21.57 13.77 -20.72
C ASP A 401 21.25 15.01 -19.86
N MET A 402 22.27 15.54 -19.22
CA MET A 402 22.16 16.71 -18.37
C MET A 402 21.91 18.01 -19.14
N SER A 403 22.24 18.09 -20.43
CA SER A 403 21.99 19.26 -21.27
C SER A 403 20.49 19.57 -21.44
N VAL A 404 19.65 18.55 -21.30
CA VAL A 404 18.18 18.63 -21.45
C VAL A 404 17.44 18.27 -20.17
N ALA A 405 18.16 17.98 -19.08
CA ALA A 405 17.56 17.66 -17.80
C ALA A 405 16.81 18.88 -17.24
N PRO A 406 15.52 18.73 -16.88
CA PRO A 406 14.77 19.82 -16.25
C PRO A 406 15.34 20.18 -14.87
N THR A 407 14.82 21.23 -14.23
CA THR A 407 15.17 21.57 -12.85
C THR A 407 15.09 20.33 -11.94
N TRP A 408 16.24 19.94 -11.37
CA TRP A 408 16.40 18.71 -10.63
C TRP A 408 17.62 18.75 -9.70
N ARG A 409 17.58 17.99 -8.63
CA ARG A 409 18.72 17.72 -7.73
C ARG A 409 18.77 16.25 -7.39
N GLU A 410 19.96 15.68 -7.38
CA GLU A 410 20.15 14.27 -7.08
C GLU A 410 19.82 13.98 -5.61
N TYR A 411 19.05 12.91 -5.39
CA TYR A 411 18.77 12.37 -4.07
C TYR A 411 18.92 10.86 -4.11
N ARG A 412 20.04 10.39 -3.59
CA ARG A 412 20.48 9.00 -3.70
C ARG A 412 19.90 8.16 -2.58
N TYR A 413 19.24 7.06 -2.96
CA TYR A 413 18.63 6.13 -2.00
C TYR A 413 19.69 5.19 -1.38
N ASP A 414 20.75 4.84 -2.11
CA ASP A 414 21.86 3.95 -1.69
C ASP A 414 22.78 4.59 -0.62
N GLU A 415 22.67 5.89 -0.40
CA GLU A 415 23.39 6.61 0.66
C GLU A 415 22.63 6.66 2.00
N LEU A 416 21.37 6.21 1.99
CA LEU A 416 20.51 6.29 3.17
C LEU A 416 20.76 5.14 4.15
N PRO A 417 20.66 5.41 5.46
CA PRO A 417 20.89 4.40 6.49
C PRO A 417 19.88 3.25 6.43
N PHE A 418 20.34 2.03 6.61
CA PHE A 418 19.48 0.85 6.78
C PHE A 418 18.72 0.93 8.11
N MET A 419 17.47 0.54 8.07
CA MET A 419 16.63 0.33 9.25
C MET A 419 16.75 -1.13 9.68
N ASN A 420 17.30 -1.38 10.87
CA ASN A 420 17.44 -2.70 11.46
C ASN A 420 16.51 -2.85 12.67
N ASN A 421 15.92 -4.01 12.84
CA ASN A 421 15.00 -4.31 13.92
C ASN A 421 15.39 -5.61 14.61
N VAL A 422 15.59 -5.56 15.90
CA VAL A 422 15.74 -6.74 16.76
C VAL A 422 14.45 -6.95 17.50
N ALA A 423 13.82 -8.10 17.30
CA ALA A 423 12.59 -8.44 17.98
C ALA A 423 12.78 -9.66 18.89
N LEU A 424 12.23 -9.57 20.08
CA LEU A 424 12.06 -10.68 21.01
C LEU A 424 10.58 -10.96 21.20
N PHE A 425 10.16 -12.21 21.14
CA PHE A 425 8.76 -12.57 21.35
C PHE A 425 8.61 -13.83 22.19
N LEU A 426 7.57 -13.79 23.01
CA LEU A 426 7.12 -14.90 23.85
C LEU A 426 5.61 -15.08 23.63
N GLU A 427 5.16 -16.30 23.40
CA GLU A 427 3.75 -16.62 23.27
C GLU A 427 3.45 -17.93 23.99
N ASP A 428 2.39 -17.95 24.78
CA ASP A 428 1.87 -19.13 25.45
C ASP A 428 0.51 -19.51 24.88
N LYS A 429 0.38 -20.75 24.43
CA LYS A 429 -0.88 -21.37 23.99
C LYS A 429 -1.30 -22.40 25.02
N PHE A 430 -2.43 -22.14 25.63
CA PHE A 430 -3.02 -22.96 26.65
C PHE A 430 -4.35 -23.55 26.17
N SER A 431 -4.50 -24.87 26.26
CA SER A 431 -5.73 -25.59 25.89
C SER A 431 -6.15 -26.52 27.00
N MET A 432 -7.36 -26.32 27.52
CA MET A 432 -7.90 -27.08 28.63
C MET A 432 -9.33 -27.56 28.35
N PRO A 433 -9.61 -28.87 28.43
CA PRO A 433 -10.97 -29.33 28.44
C PRO A 433 -11.62 -28.95 29.81
N VAL A 434 -12.77 -28.26 29.76
CA VAL A 434 -13.52 -27.82 30.94
C VAL A 434 -14.58 -28.83 31.32
N GLY A 435 -15.15 -29.53 30.33
CA GLY A 435 -16.16 -30.58 30.52
C GLY A 435 -15.96 -31.69 29.50
N ARG A 436 -16.95 -32.57 29.37
CA ARG A 436 -16.89 -33.70 28.41
C ARG A 436 -16.82 -33.24 26.95
N ARG A 437 -17.40 -32.07 26.61
CA ARG A 437 -17.51 -31.53 25.25
C ARG A 437 -17.11 -30.06 25.15
N SER A 438 -16.71 -29.45 26.28
CA SER A 438 -16.31 -28.05 26.35
C SER A 438 -14.83 -27.91 26.57
N SER A 439 -14.25 -26.89 25.94
CA SER A 439 -12.82 -26.58 26.07
C SER A 439 -12.57 -25.08 26.05
N LEU A 440 -11.50 -24.67 26.75
CA LEU A 440 -10.98 -23.33 26.76
C LEU A 440 -9.63 -23.32 26.07
N HIS A 441 -9.45 -22.44 25.11
CA HIS A 441 -8.20 -22.19 24.41
C HIS A 441 -7.81 -20.74 24.62
N LEU A 442 -6.60 -20.49 25.07
CA LEU A 442 -6.04 -19.18 25.27
C LEU A 442 -4.72 -19.07 24.52
N ARG A 443 -4.42 -17.90 24.00
CA ARG A 443 -3.12 -17.54 23.43
C ARG A 443 -2.76 -16.15 23.92
N ALA A 444 -1.72 -16.04 24.72
CA ALA A 444 -1.20 -14.78 25.21
C ALA A 444 0.22 -14.60 24.70
N GLY A 445 0.54 -13.45 24.16
CA GLY A 445 1.86 -13.18 23.59
C GLY A 445 2.34 -11.76 23.84
N LEU A 446 3.63 -11.61 23.92
CA LEU A 446 4.31 -10.33 24.03
C LEU A 446 5.43 -10.28 23.01
N ARG A 447 5.49 -9.20 22.24
CA ARG A 447 6.59 -8.91 21.33
C ARG A 447 7.21 -7.57 21.67
N SER A 448 8.52 -7.51 21.71
CA SER A 448 9.31 -6.28 21.82
C SER A 448 10.11 -6.10 20.55
N ASP A 449 9.93 -4.97 19.88
CA ASP A 449 10.66 -4.57 18.68
C ASP A 449 11.59 -3.41 19.04
N ILE A 450 12.88 -3.54 18.75
CA ILE A 450 13.91 -2.52 18.95
C ILE A 450 14.43 -2.15 17.56
N THR A 451 13.96 -1.04 17.03
CA THR A 451 14.37 -0.54 15.72
C THR A 451 15.58 0.39 15.88
N MET A 452 16.65 0.09 15.16
CA MET A 452 17.90 0.85 15.14
C MET A 452 18.15 1.41 13.76
N ILE A 453 18.33 2.72 13.68
CA ILE A 453 18.60 3.45 12.43
C ILE A 453 19.92 4.20 12.63
N LYS A 454 21.01 3.45 12.52
CA LYS A 454 22.37 3.98 12.74
C LYS A 454 22.70 5.03 11.67
N GLY A 455 23.20 6.19 12.09
CA GLY A 455 23.53 7.29 11.18
C GLY A 455 22.35 8.23 10.89
N SER A 456 21.22 8.07 11.60
CA SER A 456 20.07 8.98 11.54
C SER A 456 19.81 9.63 12.90
N GLU A 457 19.02 10.68 12.91
CA GLU A 457 18.57 11.38 14.13
C GLU A 457 17.56 10.56 14.96
N TYR A 458 16.96 9.51 14.39
CA TYR A 458 16.01 8.64 15.09
C TYR A 458 16.64 7.69 16.10
N GLY A 459 17.92 7.35 15.92
CA GLY A 459 18.68 6.49 16.83
C GLY A 459 18.04 5.12 17.03
N THR A 460 17.52 4.86 18.24
CA THR A 460 16.89 3.59 18.61
C THR A 460 15.47 3.82 19.14
N VAL A 461 14.50 3.14 18.56
CA VAL A 461 13.08 3.21 18.95
C VAL A 461 12.59 1.84 19.38
N ALA A 462 12.11 1.73 20.62
CA ALA A 462 11.57 0.50 21.19
C ALA A 462 10.04 0.52 21.27
N ASN A 463 9.42 -0.59 20.92
CA ASN A 463 7.97 -0.79 20.97
C ASN A 463 7.62 -2.14 21.58
N VAL A 464 6.53 -2.17 22.33
CA VAL A 464 6.01 -3.40 22.92
C VAL A 464 4.59 -3.66 22.41
N SER A 465 4.32 -4.91 22.02
CA SER A 465 3.09 -5.36 21.36
C SER A 465 2.47 -6.55 22.11
N PRO A 466 1.69 -6.32 23.18
CA PRO A 466 0.94 -7.38 23.84
C PRO A 466 -0.27 -7.84 23.02
N ARG A 467 -0.57 -9.14 23.08
CA ARG A 467 -1.67 -9.76 22.35
C ARG A 467 -2.29 -10.88 23.17
N ILE A 468 -3.61 -11.00 23.12
CA ILE A 468 -4.34 -12.09 23.74
C ILE A 468 -5.51 -12.51 22.86
N ASN A 469 -5.68 -13.80 22.70
CA ASN A 469 -6.82 -14.41 22.02
C ASN A 469 -7.38 -15.50 22.92
N ALA A 470 -8.69 -15.63 22.96
CA ALA A 470 -9.39 -16.65 23.73
C ALA A 470 -10.50 -17.28 22.87
N LYS A 471 -10.70 -18.57 23.00
CA LYS A 471 -11.83 -19.30 22.43
C LYS A 471 -12.41 -20.23 23.48
N TYR A 472 -13.70 -20.12 23.72
CA TYR A 472 -14.42 -21.05 24.52
C TYR A 472 -15.37 -21.88 23.67
N VAL A 473 -15.14 -23.17 23.66
CA VAL A 473 -16.01 -24.15 22.99
C VAL A 473 -17.00 -24.64 24.02
N PHE A 474 -18.27 -24.31 23.82
CA PHE A 474 -19.35 -24.77 24.73
C PHE A 474 -19.60 -26.26 24.54
N TRP A 475 -19.66 -26.70 23.27
CA TRP A 475 -19.76 -28.11 22.91
C TRP A 475 -19.38 -28.32 21.44
N GLU A 476 -18.93 -29.55 21.16
CA GLU A 476 -18.68 -30.07 19.81
C GLU A 476 -19.38 -31.41 19.67
N ASN A 477 -19.87 -31.71 18.45
CA ASN A 477 -20.53 -32.98 18.10
C ASN A 477 -21.66 -33.38 19.07
N ARG A 478 -22.52 -32.44 19.46
CA ARG A 478 -23.62 -32.67 20.39
C ARG A 478 -24.77 -33.49 19.80
N GLY A 479 -24.83 -33.71 18.49
CA GLY A 479 -25.87 -34.43 17.80
C GLY A 479 -26.83 -33.51 17.05
N LYS A 480 -28.18 -33.76 17.17
CA LYS A 480 -29.17 -32.95 16.44
C LYS A 480 -29.32 -31.52 16.96
N GLY A 481 -29.68 -30.60 16.09
CA GLY A 481 -29.93 -29.20 16.40
C GLY A 481 -28.66 -28.38 16.40
N VAL A 482 -28.28 -27.75 17.51
CA VAL A 482 -27.01 -27.03 17.67
C VAL A 482 -25.91 -28.03 18.00
N SER A 483 -25.20 -28.51 16.98
CA SER A 483 -24.16 -29.53 17.16
C SER A 483 -22.86 -28.97 17.69
N ASP A 484 -22.49 -27.80 17.27
CA ASP A 484 -21.24 -27.12 17.67
C ASP A 484 -21.55 -25.67 18.03
N LEU A 485 -20.93 -25.17 19.10
CA LEU A 485 -21.03 -23.77 19.51
C LEU A 485 -19.72 -23.35 20.16
N SER A 486 -19.12 -22.26 19.65
CA SER A 486 -17.98 -21.63 20.27
C SER A 486 -18.04 -20.11 20.15
N VAL A 487 -17.40 -19.43 21.10
CA VAL A 487 -17.19 -17.99 21.09
C VAL A 487 -15.69 -17.74 21.16
N PHE A 488 -15.20 -16.80 20.38
CA PHE A 488 -13.80 -16.41 20.40
C PHE A 488 -13.68 -14.89 20.44
N GLY A 489 -12.56 -14.42 20.94
CA GLY A 489 -12.25 -12.99 20.94
C GLY A 489 -10.76 -12.76 21.06
N GLY A 490 -10.34 -11.56 20.72
CA GLY A 490 -8.96 -11.15 20.76
C GLY A 490 -8.80 -9.66 21.02
N TRP A 491 -7.72 -9.34 21.71
CA TRP A 491 -7.23 -7.98 21.88
C TRP A 491 -5.73 -7.97 21.62
N GLY A 492 -5.25 -6.95 20.93
CA GLY A 492 -3.82 -6.85 20.71
C GLY A 492 -3.37 -5.50 20.17
N LYS A 493 -2.10 -5.20 20.42
CA LYS A 493 -1.39 -4.08 19.83
C LYS A 493 -0.47 -4.60 18.73
N SER A 494 -0.51 -3.97 17.56
CA SER A 494 0.36 -4.27 16.42
C SER A 494 0.99 -2.98 15.92
N VAL A 495 2.31 -2.99 15.70
CA VAL A 495 3.10 -1.81 15.32
C VAL A 495 3.56 -1.95 13.88
N LYS A 496 3.44 -0.87 13.09
CA LYS A 496 3.97 -0.75 11.74
C LYS A 496 5.11 0.25 11.73
N GLN A 497 6.27 -0.19 11.27
CA GLN A 497 7.44 0.67 11.09
C GLN A 497 7.20 1.69 9.98
N PRO A 498 7.85 2.87 10.02
CA PRO A 498 7.72 3.87 8.97
C PRO A 498 8.39 3.43 7.67
N SER A 499 7.94 3.99 6.55
CA SER A 499 8.61 3.86 5.26
C SER A 499 9.82 4.80 5.17
N PHE A 500 10.70 4.55 4.20
CA PHE A 500 11.84 5.43 3.94
C PHE A 500 11.40 6.84 3.50
N THR A 501 10.26 6.95 2.80
CA THR A 501 9.64 8.26 2.51
C THR A 501 9.37 9.07 3.78
N VAL A 502 8.93 8.40 4.85
CA VAL A 502 8.64 9.04 6.14
C VAL A 502 9.92 9.36 6.91
N LEU A 503 10.90 8.45 6.89
CA LEU A 503 12.16 8.60 7.63
C LEU A 503 13.12 9.59 6.98
N TYR A 504 13.17 9.62 5.65
CA TYR A 504 14.17 10.34 4.88
C TYR A 504 13.51 11.29 3.87
N PRO A 505 12.93 12.42 4.35
CA PRO A 505 12.42 13.43 3.45
C PRO A 505 13.59 14.06 2.65
N ALA A 506 13.41 14.16 1.33
CA ALA A 506 14.41 14.79 0.47
C ALA A 506 14.56 16.29 0.80
N PRO A 507 15.75 16.89 0.62
CA PRO A 507 15.93 18.33 0.69
C PRO A 507 15.06 19.02 -0.36
N THR A 508 14.57 20.21 -0.05
CA THR A 508 13.82 21.04 -0.99
C THR A 508 14.58 22.32 -1.29
N TYR A 509 14.30 22.89 -2.43
CA TYR A 509 14.99 24.07 -2.94
C TYR A 509 13.95 25.10 -3.39
N SER A 510 14.17 26.36 -3.07
CA SER A 510 13.35 27.47 -3.56
C SER A 510 14.17 28.29 -4.53
N ASP A 511 13.85 28.21 -5.81
CA ASP A 511 14.52 28.94 -6.88
C ASP A 511 13.66 30.15 -7.25
N LYS A 512 14.21 31.33 -7.10
CA LYS A 512 13.54 32.61 -7.39
C LYS A 512 14.29 33.37 -8.47
N LEU A 513 13.56 33.79 -9.49
CA LEU A 513 14.14 34.69 -10.49
C LEU A 513 14.66 35.96 -9.81
N ALA A 514 15.94 36.22 -9.96
CA ALA A 514 16.63 37.39 -9.39
C ALA A 514 16.89 38.49 -10.44
N PHE A 515 17.18 38.07 -11.66
CA PHE A 515 17.41 39.03 -12.76
C PHE A 515 17.23 38.34 -14.12
N ALA A 516 16.50 39.00 -15.02
CA ALA A 516 16.33 38.55 -16.41
C ALA A 516 16.11 39.77 -17.32
N PRO A 517 17.17 40.34 -17.86
CA PRO A 517 17.11 41.54 -18.76
C PRO A 517 16.60 41.20 -20.16
N GLY A 518 16.37 39.94 -20.51
CA GLY A 518 16.05 39.47 -21.83
C GLY A 518 17.31 39.05 -22.60
N THR A 519 17.27 39.22 -23.94
CA THR A 519 18.38 38.88 -24.80
C THR A 519 19.49 39.94 -24.68
N THR A 520 20.70 39.49 -24.43
CA THR A 520 21.89 40.36 -24.32
C THR A 520 22.42 40.73 -25.71
N ALA A 521 23.36 41.63 -25.75
CA ALA A 521 23.96 42.14 -27.01
C ALA A 521 24.63 41.06 -27.89
N ASP A 522 25.02 39.95 -27.26
CA ASP A 522 25.59 38.77 -27.97
C ASP A 522 24.52 37.77 -28.42
N GLY A 523 23.23 38.14 -28.33
CA GLY A 523 22.12 37.30 -28.76
C GLY A 523 21.71 36.21 -27.78
N ARG A 524 22.28 36.18 -26.56
CA ARG A 524 22.00 35.19 -25.52
C ARG A 524 20.91 35.67 -24.55
N THR A 525 20.12 34.74 -24.04
CA THR A 525 19.18 35.04 -22.97
C THR A 525 19.91 34.96 -21.64
N PHE A 526 19.86 36.03 -20.84
CA PHE A 526 20.46 36.06 -19.52
C PHE A 526 19.41 35.76 -18.43
N TYR A 527 19.73 34.77 -17.61
CA TYR A 527 18.95 34.44 -16.43
C TYR A 527 19.84 34.34 -15.21
N ALA A 528 19.38 34.93 -14.12
CA ALA A 528 19.96 34.71 -12.79
C ALA A 528 18.86 34.34 -11.79
N TYR A 529 19.08 33.28 -11.03
CA TYR A 529 18.18 32.81 -9.98
C TYR A 529 18.89 32.81 -8.63
N TYR A 530 18.13 33.12 -7.59
CA TYR A 530 18.53 32.86 -6.22
C TYR A 530 18.00 31.49 -5.81
N THR A 531 18.90 30.61 -5.38
CA THR A 531 18.54 29.28 -4.83
C THR A 531 18.65 29.33 -3.29
N GLN A 532 17.59 28.92 -2.62
CA GLN A 532 17.56 28.71 -1.17
C GLN A 532 17.36 27.22 -0.89
N PRO A 533 18.41 26.47 -0.52
CA PRO A 533 18.29 25.10 -0.09
C PRO A 533 17.69 24.99 1.32
N THR A 534 17.11 23.82 1.60
CA THR A 534 16.72 23.47 2.98
C THR A 534 17.49 22.25 3.44
N THR A 535 17.81 22.19 4.71
CA THR A 535 18.25 20.93 5.35
C THR A 535 17.01 20.07 5.56
N PRO A 536 17.05 18.77 5.21
CA PRO A 536 15.95 17.86 5.49
C PRO A 536 15.56 17.94 6.97
N LYS A 537 14.25 18.12 7.23
CA LYS A 537 13.76 18.12 8.61
C LYS A 537 13.34 16.71 9.00
N TYR A 538 14.12 16.11 9.85
CA TYR A 538 13.76 14.91 10.59
C TYR A 538 12.92 15.28 11.80
N ASN A 539 11.90 14.47 12.08
CA ASN A 539 11.11 14.65 13.31
C ASN A 539 11.56 13.60 14.33
N PRO A 540 12.46 13.93 15.28
CA PRO A 540 12.93 12.96 16.28
C PRO A 540 11.83 12.48 17.22
N ASP A 541 10.72 13.22 17.33
CA ASP A 541 9.55 12.84 18.13
C ASP A 541 8.57 11.93 17.38
N LEU A 542 8.88 11.52 16.15
CA LEU A 542 8.05 10.63 15.35
C LEU A 542 7.84 9.30 16.08
N LYS A 543 6.59 9.01 16.39
CA LYS A 543 6.17 7.76 17.02
C LYS A 543 5.77 6.74 15.96
N TRP A 544 6.15 5.46 16.18
CA TRP A 544 5.71 4.41 15.26
C TRP A 544 4.21 4.24 15.31
N GLN A 545 3.62 4.13 14.13
CA GLN A 545 2.19 3.87 13.98
C GLN A 545 1.83 2.51 14.59
N TYR A 546 0.76 2.44 15.37
CA TYR A 546 0.25 1.17 15.91
C TYR A 546 -1.26 1.11 15.87
N THR A 547 -1.79 -0.11 15.81
CA THR A 547 -3.23 -0.37 15.87
C THR A 547 -3.55 -1.21 17.08
N ILE A 548 -4.56 -0.78 17.84
CA ILE A 548 -5.22 -1.62 18.85
C ILE A 548 -6.39 -2.33 18.16
N GLN A 549 -6.29 -3.63 18.10
CA GLN A 549 -7.27 -4.51 17.50
C GLN A 549 -8.12 -5.16 18.59
N ASN A 550 -9.44 -5.12 18.41
CA ASN A 550 -10.42 -5.84 19.24
C ASN A 550 -11.26 -6.71 18.32
N GLU A 551 -11.50 -7.93 18.72
CA GLU A 551 -12.27 -8.89 17.94
C GLU A 551 -13.15 -9.72 18.85
N LEU A 552 -14.37 -10.00 18.41
CA LEU A 552 -15.30 -10.94 19.03
C LEU A 552 -16.03 -11.72 17.95
N GLY A 553 -16.16 -13.03 18.11
CA GLY A 553 -16.87 -13.84 17.14
C GLY A 553 -17.57 -15.05 17.74
N VAL A 554 -18.53 -15.55 16.99
CA VAL A 554 -19.34 -16.73 17.32
C VAL A 554 -19.28 -17.71 16.16
N GLU A 555 -19.05 -18.97 16.46
CA GLU A 555 -19.16 -20.07 15.51
C GLU A 555 -20.18 -21.07 16.00
N ALA A 556 -21.11 -21.42 15.14
CA ALA A 556 -22.14 -22.39 15.45
C ALA A 556 -22.37 -23.33 14.26
N LYS A 557 -22.76 -24.57 14.53
CA LYS A 557 -23.32 -25.49 13.54
C LYS A 557 -24.75 -25.84 13.92
N LEU A 558 -25.69 -25.32 13.13
CA LEU A 558 -27.14 -25.38 13.37
C LEU A 558 -27.78 -26.25 12.32
N TRP A 559 -28.34 -27.43 12.70
CA TRP A 559 -28.93 -28.37 11.76
C TRP A 559 -28.06 -28.68 10.53
N GLY A 560 -26.76 -28.77 10.74
CA GLY A 560 -25.78 -29.00 9.67
C GLY A 560 -25.27 -27.72 8.99
N THR A 561 -25.95 -26.58 9.13
CA THR A 561 -25.50 -25.28 8.63
C THR A 561 -24.43 -24.72 9.56
N ARG A 562 -23.27 -24.38 9.01
CA ARG A 562 -22.20 -23.68 9.76
C ARG A 562 -22.38 -22.17 9.62
N VAL A 563 -22.41 -21.48 10.75
CA VAL A 563 -22.49 -20.02 10.82
C VAL A 563 -21.25 -19.50 11.54
N SER A 564 -20.56 -18.56 10.94
CA SER A 564 -19.47 -17.82 11.58
C SER A 564 -19.73 -16.33 11.44
N LEU A 565 -19.81 -15.65 12.57
CA LEU A 565 -19.95 -14.19 12.66
C LEU A 565 -18.77 -13.66 13.46
N SER A 566 -18.06 -12.68 12.95
CA SER A 566 -17.01 -11.97 13.68
C SER A 566 -17.22 -10.47 13.56
N ALA A 567 -17.04 -9.76 14.67
CA ALA A 567 -17.06 -8.31 14.75
C ALA A 567 -15.70 -7.80 15.20
N PHE A 568 -15.27 -6.65 14.67
CA PHE A 568 -13.99 -6.05 15.03
C PHE A 568 -14.09 -4.53 15.22
N ARG A 569 -13.16 -4.01 16.02
CA ARG A 569 -12.90 -2.59 16.18
C ARG A 569 -11.40 -2.37 16.20
N ASN A 570 -10.88 -1.70 15.20
CA ASN A 570 -9.47 -1.37 15.05
C ASN A 570 -9.28 0.14 15.14
N LYS A 571 -8.47 0.58 16.11
CA LYS A 571 -8.11 2.00 16.25
C LYS A 571 -6.62 2.15 16.01
N THR A 572 -6.27 2.87 14.94
CA THR A 572 -4.88 3.16 14.56
C THR A 572 -4.48 4.49 15.17
N PHE A 573 -3.39 4.48 15.92
CA PHE A 573 -2.78 5.62 16.55
C PHE A 573 -1.50 6.02 15.83
N ASN A 574 -1.17 7.30 15.88
CA ASN A 574 0.02 7.88 15.27
C ASN A 574 0.15 7.55 13.76
N PRO A 575 -0.92 7.65 12.95
CA PRO A 575 -0.77 7.46 11.51
C PRO A 575 0.26 8.44 10.97
N TYR A 576 1.11 8.00 10.05
CA TYR A 576 2.09 8.88 9.43
C TYR A 576 1.42 9.85 8.49
N MET A 577 1.81 11.11 8.55
CA MET A 577 1.38 12.17 7.65
C MET A 577 2.50 13.16 7.37
N SER A 578 2.45 13.78 6.21
CA SER A 578 3.33 14.89 5.87
C SER A 578 2.69 16.22 6.27
N ARG A 579 3.54 17.18 6.62
CA ARG A 579 3.17 18.58 6.77
C ARG A 579 4.22 19.49 6.14
N SER A 580 3.82 20.66 5.68
CA SER A 580 4.75 21.68 5.20
C SER A 580 5.29 22.50 6.37
N VAL A 581 6.59 22.77 6.35
CA VAL A 581 7.26 23.72 7.25
C VAL A 581 7.80 24.84 6.40
N TYR A 582 7.56 26.07 6.82
CA TYR A 582 7.94 27.27 6.07
C TYR A 582 9.05 28.01 6.82
N THR A 583 10.17 28.24 6.13
CA THR A 583 11.30 29.03 6.67
C THR A 583 11.41 30.33 5.88
N PRO A 584 11.33 31.51 6.54
CA PRO A 584 11.42 32.80 5.86
C PRO A 584 12.85 33.07 5.37
N TYR A 585 12.96 33.73 4.23
CA TYR A 585 14.21 34.23 3.70
C TYR A 585 13.98 35.45 2.80
N THR A 586 15.06 36.20 2.49
CA THR A 586 15.04 37.37 1.62
C THR A 586 15.98 37.16 0.45
N TYR A 587 15.59 37.61 -0.72
CA TYR A 587 16.46 37.68 -1.90
C TYR A 587 16.31 39.04 -2.61
N LYS A 588 17.26 39.39 -3.45
CA LYS A 588 17.23 40.61 -4.26
C LYS A 588 16.70 40.31 -5.66
N LEU A 589 15.78 41.14 -6.10
CA LEU A 589 15.24 41.15 -7.44
C LEU A 589 15.61 42.46 -8.15
N THR A 590 16.33 42.34 -9.27
CA THR A 590 16.59 43.46 -10.20
C THR A 590 15.66 43.33 -11.39
N THR A 591 14.93 44.39 -11.71
CA THR A 591 13.90 44.42 -12.75
C THR A 591 14.33 45.24 -13.96
N GLN A 592 13.56 45.19 -15.05
CA GLN A 592 13.78 46.04 -16.22
C GLN A 592 13.74 47.53 -15.88
N ALA A 593 12.84 47.92 -14.98
CA ALA A 593 12.76 49.30 -14.52
C ALA A 593 14.04 49.79 -13.78
N ASP A 594 14.74 48.89 -13.07
CA ASP A 594 16.00 49.21 -12.39
C ASP A 594 17.13 49.40 -13.42
N ILE A 595 17.08 48.70 -14.57
CA ILE A 595 18.00 48.91 -15.71
C ILE A 595 17.75 50.29 -16.30
N GLU A 596 16.51 50.66 -16.58
CA GLU A 596 16.11 51.95 -17.17
C GLU A 596 16.46 53.11 -16.28
N ALA A 597 16.35 52.95 -14.97
CA ALA A 597 16.68 53.99 -13.99
C ALA A 597 18.18 54.14 -13.72
N GLY A 598 18.99 53.07 -13.85
CA GLY A 598 20.37 53.03 -13.38
C GLY A 598 21.44 52.79 -14.44
N CYS A 599 21.04 52.50 -15.70
CA CYS A 599 22.01 52.14 -16.74
C CYS A 599 21.99 53.08 -17.94
N THR A 600 23.11 53.78 -18.15
CA THR A 600 23.34 54.68 -19.31
C THR A 600 24.12 54.00 -20.43
N ILE A 601 24.64 52.81 -20.22
CA ILE A 601 25.36 52.02 -21.22
C ILE A 601 24.36 51.61 -22.31
N PRO A 602 24.69 51.88 -23.62
CA PRO A 602 23.84 51.42 -24.72
C PRO A 602 23.56 49.93 -24.71
N THR A 603 22.35 49.51 -25.05
CA THR A 603 21.87 48.10 -24.90
C THR A 603 22.80 47.14 -25.62
N GLU A 604 23.30 47.49 -26.79
CA GLU A 604 24.24 46.72 -27.62
C GLU A 604 25.62 46.50 -26.98
N ASN A 605 25.98 47.33 -26.00
CA ASN A 605 27.28 47.23 -25.33
C ASN A 605 27.20 46.62 -23.92
N ARG A 606 26.02 46.30 -23.45
CA ARG A 606 25.81 45.83 -22.06
C ARG A 606 26.33 44.40 -21.88
N GLN A 607 27.16 44.20 -20.86
CA GLN A 607 27.54 42.92 -20.33
C GLN A 607 27.10 42.88 -18.87
N TYR A 608 26.15 41.96 -18.55
CA TYR A 608 25.61 41.83 -17.16
C TYR A 608 26.44 40.86 -16.35
N MET A 609 26.66 41.22 -15.09
CA MET A 609 27.28 40.38 -14.06
C MET A 609 26.45 40.45 -12.81
N ILE A 610 26.30 39.35 -12.10
CA ILE A 610 25.66 39.28 -10.79
C ILE A 610 26.63 38.68 -9.78
N ASP A 611 26.74 39.28 -8.64
CA ASP A 611 27.56 38.73 -7.56
C ASP A 611 26.84 37.57 -6.89
N ARG A 612 27.50 36.41 -6.78
CA ARG A 612 26.92 35.15 -6.31
C ARG A 612 26.38 35.24 -4.87
N HIS A 613 27.00 36.06 -4.00
CA HIS A 613 26.65 36.16 -2.58
C HIS A 613 25.74 37.34 -2.29
N THR A 614 25.97 38.46 -2.91
CA THR A 614 25.22 39.68 -2.62
C THR A 614 24.03 39.91 -3.52
N GLY A 615 23.99 39.30 -4.69
CA GLY A 615 22.93 39.48 -5.72
C GLY A 615 22.96 40.85 -6.40
N ILE A 616 24.04 41.61 -6.22
CA ILE A 616 24.20 42.92 -6.86
C ILE A 616 24.53 42.72 -8.34
N VAL A 617 23.74 43.36 -9.19
CA VAL A 617 23.95 43.36 -10.63
C VAL A 617 24.78 44.54 -11.04
N THR A 618 25.87 44.26 -11.79
CA THR A 618 26.75 45.25 -12.40
C THR A 618 26.68 45.13 -13.91
N VAL A 619 26.56 46.26 -14.60
CA VAL A 619 26.62 46.35 -16.06
C VAL A 619 27.96 46.90 -16.45
N LYS A 620 28.68 46.15 -17.30
CA LYS A 620 29.93 46.57 -17.89
C LYS A 620 29.72 47.02 -19.35
N ASP A 621 30.43 48.03 -19.76
CA ASP A 621 30.51 48.42 -21.17
C ASP A 621 31.56 47.57 -21.90
N ARG A 622 31.15 46.80 -22.89
CA ARG A 622 32.06 46.00 -23.72
C ARG A 622 33.13 46.80 -24.44
N THR A 623 32.83 48.07 -24.70
CA THR A 623 33.80 48.97 -25.37
C THR A 623 34.78 49.60 -24.37
N GLY A 624 34.47 49.52 -23.07
CA GLY A 624 35.26 50.17 -22.04
C GLY A 624 35.16 51.71 -22.00
N ALA A 625 34.24 52.30 -22.78
CA ALA A 625 34.07 53.73 -22.86
C ALA A 625 33.34 54.33 -21.66
N ILE A 626 32.47 53.55 -21.04
CA ILE A 626 31.65 53.92 -19.85
C ILE A 626 32.06 53.03 -18.69
N ALA A 627 32.25 53.62 -17.53
CA ALA A 627 32.59 52.90 -16.30
C ALA A 627 31.46 51.94 -15.89
N ASP A 628 31.82 50.87 -15.16
CA ASP A 628 30.88 49.87 -14.61
C ASP A 628 29.77 50.54 -13.82
N GLN A 629 28.52 50.09 -14.03
CA GLN A 629 27.34 50.64 -13.40
C GLN A 629 26.63 49.58 -12.57
N VAL A 630 26.36 49.94 -11.32
CA VAL A 630 25.61 49.04 -10.38
C VAL A 630 24.12 49.36 -10.52
N LEU A 631 23.30 48.34 -10.72
CA LEU A 631 21.86 48.49 -10.83
C LEU A 631 21.20 48.51 -9.44
N GLY A 632 20.06 49.17 -9.34
CA GLY A 632 19.18 49.09 -8.21
C GLY A 632 18.55 47.68 -8.08
N TYR A 633 17.97 47.40 -6.92
CA TYR A 633 17.26 46.16 -6.65
C TYR A 633 16.14 46.40 -5.62
N LYS A 634 15.21 45.43 -5.58
CA LYS A 634 14.18 45.34 -4.53
C LYS A 634 14.44 44.09 -3.70
N GLU A 635 14.41 44.23 -2.37
CA GLU A 635 14.41 43.07 -1.50
C GLU A 635 13.03 42.41 -1.53
N ARG A 636 13.02 41.08 -1.65
CA ARG A 636 11.82 40.25 -1.70
C ARG A 636 11.83 39.25 -0.56
N ASN A 637 10.82 39.35 0.28
CA ASN A 637 10.58 38.44 1.38
C ASN A 637 9.73 37.28 0.89
N THR A 638 10.16 36.07 1.21
CA THR A 638 9.43 34.84 0.83
C THR A 638 9.74 33.71 1.81
N TYR A 639 9.19 32.53 1.53
CA TYR A 639 9.44 31.32 2.30
C TYR A 639 10.00 30.22 1.41
N VAL A 640 10.88 29.39 1.95
CA VAL A 640 11.13 28.05 1.43
C VAL A 640 10.25 27.06 2.19
N SER A 641 9.57 26.21 1.43
CA SER A 641 8.71 25.15 1.98
C SER A 641 9.43 23.82 1.94
N GLN A 642 9.43 23.10 3.03
CA GLN A 642 9.94 21.72 3.10
C GLN A 642 8.92 20.78 3.72
N THR A 643 9.02 19.50 3.36
CA THR A 643 8.18 18.45 3.92
C THR A 643 8.81 17.90 5.20
N GLU A 644 8.03 17.83 6.26
CA GLU A 644 8.33 17.11 7.48
C GLU A 644 7.26 16.05 7.70
N TYR A 645 7.66 14.84 8.11
CA TYR A 645 6.71 13.80 8.48
C TYR A 645 6.44 13.83 9.99
N THR A 646 5.17 13.65 10.35
CA THR A 646 4.69 13.67 11.72
C THR A 646 3.57 12.65 11.92
N ASN A 647 3.00 12.62 13.11
CA ASN A 647 1.89 11.75 13.44
C ASN A 647 0.55 12.51 13.35
N GLY A 648 -0.39 11.93 12.65
CA GLY A 648 -1.78 12.42 12.58
C GLY A 648 -2.63 11.94 13.75
N SER A 649 -3.88 12.41 13.76
CA SER A 649 -4.88 11.99 14.74
C SER A 649 -5.31 10.52 14.52
N PRO A 650 -5.77 9.83 15.58
CA PRO A 650 -6.18 8.43 15.46
C PRO A 650 -7.35 8.23 14.51
N VAL A 651 -7.32 7.14 13.74
CA VAL A 651 -8.40 6.72 12.85
C VAL A 651 -9.03 5.42 13.35
N GLU A 652 -10.31 5.24 13.08
CA GLU A 652 -11.06 4.08 13.59
C GLU A 652 -11.76 3.32 12.46
N ARG A 653 -11.64 1.98 12.50
CA ARG A 653 -12.36 1.04 11.64
C ARG A 653 -13.15 0.07 12.50
N ARG A 654 -14.39 -0.17 12.12
CA ARG A 654 -15.26 -1.17 12.73
C ARG A 654 -15.90 -2.03 11.66
N GLY A 655 -16.26 -3.24 11.99
CA GLY A 655 -16.96 -4.06 11.02
C GLY A 655 -17.39 -5.40 11.55
N MET A 656 -18.08 -6.11 10.68
CA MET A 656 -18.57 -7.48 10.90
C MET A 656 -18.36 -8.29 9.64
N ASP A 657 -17.92 -9.53 9.80
CA ASP A 657 -17.80 -10.53 8.73
C ASP A 657 -18.75 -11.67 9.04
N LEU A 658 -19.57 -12.07 8.06
CA LEU A 658 -20.54 -13.17 8.17
C LEU A 658 -20.21 -14.23 7.12
N ILE A 659 -20.22 -15.49 7.54
CA ILE A 659 -20.15 -16.66 6.67
C ILE A 659 -21.21 -17.66 7.11
N VAL A 660 -22.01 -18.15 6.16
CA VAL A 660 -23.01 -19.20 6.34
C VAL A 660 -22.79 -20.27 5.28
N ASP A 661 -22.34 -21.46 5.72
CA ASP A 661 -22.20 -22.64 4.87
C ASP A 661 -23.39 -23.57 5.13
N PHE A 662 -24.24 -23.74 4.13
CA PHE A 662 -25.38 -24.64 4.21
C PHE A 662 -24.94 -26.10 4.03
N PRO A 663 -25.66 -27.08 4.60
CA PRO A 663 -25.38 -28.48 4.37
C PRO A 663 -25.52 -28.79 2.87
N GLN A 664 -24.64 -29.65 2.36
CA GLN A 664 -24.67 -30.07 0.99
C GLN A 664 -26.00 -30.72 0.64
N ILE A 665 -26.63 -30.32 -0.44
CA ILE A 665 -27.81 -30.96 -1.01
C ILE A 665 -27.34 -32.24 -1.70
N ARG A 666 -27.33 -33.38 -0.97
CA ARG A 666 -26.72 -34.64 -1.40
C ARG A 666 -27.21 -35.14 -2.75
N PRO A 667 -28.52 -35.15 -3.09
CA PRO A 667 -28.98 -35.63 -4.39
C PRO A 667 -28.39 -34.87 -5.58
N LEU A 668 -28.21 -33.56 -5.42
CA LEU A 668 -27.67 -32.65 -6.43
C LEU A 668 -26.15 -32.41 -6.28
N ARG A 669 -25.56 -32.91 -5.19
CA ARG A 669 -24.17 -32.63 -4.80
C ARG A 669 -23.83 -31.11 -4.88
N THR A 670 -24.78 -30.33 -4.41
CA THR A 670 -24.71 -28.85 -4.44
C THR A 670 -24.42 -28.32 -3.08
N SER A 671 -23.38 -27.51 -2.97
CA SER A 671 -23.03 -26.69 -1.80
C SER A 671 -23.47 -25.25 -2.03
N ILE A 672 -23.96 -24.63 -0.97
CA ILE A 672 -24.43 -23.23 -0.96
C ILE A 672 -23.73 -22.51 0.16
N ARG A 673 -23.16 -21.34 -0.14
CA ARG A 673 -22.54 -20.44 0.83
C ARG A 673 -23.06 -19.03 0.66
N LEU A 674 -23.38 -18.40 1.79
CA LEU A 674 -23.64 -16.97 1.89
C LEU A 674 -22.49 -16.34 2.68
N ASP A 675 -21.89 -15.29 2.15
CA ASP A 675 -20.88 -14.49 2.84
C ASP A 675 -21.16 -13.00 2.70
N GLY A 676 -20.72 -12.23 3.68
CA GLY A 676 -20.93 -10.79 3.63
C GLY A 676 -20.12 -10.04 4.66
N ASN A 677 -20.05 -8.71 4.48
CA ASN A 677 -19.41 -7.81 5.40
C ASN A 677 -20.20 -6.51 5.63
N TYR A 678 -20.00 -5.92 6.78
CA TYR A 678 -20.31 -4.54 7.09
C TYR A 678 -19.04 -3.87 7.58
N TYR A 679 -18.61 -2.79 6.91
CA TYR A 679 -17.44 -2.02 7.32
C TYR A 679 -17.82 -0.56 7.49
N TRP A 680 -17.21 0.06 8.50
CA TRP A 680 -17.33 1.45 8.86
C TRP A 680 -15.95 2.02 9.15
N TYR A 681 -15.67 3.19 8.60
CA TYR A 681 -14.45 3.94 8.82
C TYR A 681 -14.78 5.38 9.16
N LYS A 682 -14.09 5.95 10.16
CA LYS A 682 -14.04 7.37 10.43
C LYS A 682 -12.61 7.77 10.73
N GLY A 683 -12.13 8.77 9.99
CA GLY A 683 -10.86 9.43 10.25
C GLY A 683 -11.06 10.93 10.27
N LEU A 684 -10.64 11.55 11.36
CA LEU A 684 -10.54 13.00 11.51
C LEU A 684 -9.09 13.33 11.86
N ASN A 685 -8.52 14.35 11.24
CA ASN A 685 -7.21 14.84 11.60
C ASN A 685 -7.33 16.22 12.23
N GLU A 686 -6.68 16.41 13.38
CA GLU A 686 -6.60 17.68 14.10
C GLU A 686 -5.15 18.17 14.23
N THR A 687 -4.17 17.37 13.77
CA THR A 687 -2.76 17.77 13.79
C THR A 687 -2.56 19.01 12.95
N LEU A 688 -1.93 20.02 13.49
CA LEU A 688 -1.76 21.31 12.83
C LEU A 688 -0.90 21.19 11.57
N VAL A 689 -1.42 21.74 10.48
CA VAL A 689 -0.73 21.87 9.19
C VAL A 689 -0.59 23.34 8.82
N ALA A 690 0.57 23.70 8.31
CA ALA A 690 0.86 25.06 7.88
C ALA A 690 0.51 25.26 6.40
N SER A 691 0.05 26.44 6.04
CA SER A 691 -0.15 26.86 4.65
C SER A 691 -0.01 28.37 4.52
N MET A 692 0.58 28.81 3.43
CA MET A 692 0.66 30.25 3.08
C MET A 692 -0.66 30.78 2.49
N GLY A 693 -1.72 29.98 2.45
CA GLY A 693 -2.99 30.32 1.86
C GLY A 693 -2.97 30.30 0.33
N GLN A 694 -4.07 30.73 -0.29
CA GLN A 694 -4.12 30.89 -1.74
C GLN A 694 -3.35 32.14 -2.13
N ALA A 695 -2.18 31.92 -2.68
CA ALA A 695 -1.37 33.00 -3.20
C ALA A 695 -1.92 33.48 -4.56
N SER A 696 -2.57 34.59 -4.56
CA SER A 696 -2.33 35.54 -5.63
C SER A 696 -1.14 36.38 -5.22
N ALA A 697 -0.13 36.54 -6.06
CA ALA A 697 0.90 37.53 -5.83
C ALA A 697 0.18 38.83 -5.49
N SER A 698 0.61 39.50 -4.41
CA SER A 698 0.10 40.84 -4.12
C SER A 698 0.42 41.70 -5.34
N MET A 699 -0.42 42.72 -5.62
CA MET A 699 -0.25 43.62 -6.76
C MET A 699 1.13 44.30 -6.76
N ASP A 700 1.76 44.47 -5.58
CA ASP A 700 3.12 44.97 -5.40
C ASP A 700 4.20 43.92 -5.56
N GLY A 701 3.81 42.65 -5.88
CA GLY A 701 4.71 41.54 -6.02
C GLY A 701 5.37 41.05 -4.74
N THR A 702 4.91 41.47 -3.53
CA THR A 702 5.41 40.96 -2.26
C THR A 702 4.70 39.63 -1.95
N PRO A 703 5.37 38.46 -2.08
CA PRO A 703 4.73 37.20 -1.80
C PRO A 703 4.66 36.96 -0.29
N TYR A 704 3.55 36.46 0.16
CA TYR A 704 3.33 35.75 1.42
C TYR A 704 3.87 36.42 2.69
N LYS A 705 3.12 37.35 3.25
CA LYS A 705 3.46 37.95 4.54
C LYS A 705 3.23 37.01 5.73
N TYR A 706 2.31 36.04 5.59
CA TYR A 706 1.82 35.25 6.71
C TYR A 706 1.70 33.76 6.35
N VAL A 707 1.84 32.91 7.38
CA VAL A 707 1.58 31.48 7.34
C VAL A 707 0.45 31.15 8.31
N GLY A 708 -0.62 30.54 7.82
CA GLY A 708 -1.73 30.06 8.65
C GLY A 708 -1.53 28.60 9.07
N TYR A 709 -1.97 28.28 10.28
CA TYR A 709 -1.90 26.93 10.87
C TYR A 709 -3.31 26.41 11.11
N TYR A 710 -3.66 25.31 10.42
CA TYR A 710 -5.01 24.77 10.36
C TYR A 710 -5.09 23.42 11.06
N ALA A 711 -6.21 23.15 11.74
CA ALA A 711 -6.45 21.85 12.34
C ALA A 711 -6.69 20.79 11.23
N GLY A 712 -5.76 19.88 11.10
CA GLY A 712 -5.83 18.68 10.27
C GLY A 712 -5.62 18.87 8.77
N SER A 713 -5.99 20.00 8.21
CA SER A 713 -5.86 20.28 6.78
C SER A 713 -6.01 21.76 6.47
N SER A 714 -5.24 22.26 5.51
CA SER A 714 -5.43 23.58 4.88
C SER A 714 -6.49 23.55 3.76
N THR A 715 -7.33 22.53 3.70
CA THR A 715 -8.49 22.44 2.81
C THR A 715 -9.78 22.47 3.63
N ALA A 716 -10.93 22.52 2.94
CA ALA A 716 -12.22 22.56 3.61
C ALA A 716 -12.52 21.30 4.45
N ALA A 717 -12.05 20.12 4.04
CA ALA A 717 -12.23 18.88 4.79
C ALA A 717 -10.96 18.51 5.56
N ASN A 718 -11.12 17.98 6.78
CA ASN A 718 -10.06 17.40 7.59
C ASN A 718 -10.30 15.92 7.92
N GLY A 719 -11.28 15.29 7.30
CA GLY A 719 -11.57 13.89 7.53
C GLY A 719 -12.62 13.31 6.60
N SER A 720 -12.90 12.03 6.79
CA SER A 720 -13.92 11.31 6.04
C SER A 720 -14.59 10.24 6.88
N LEU A 721 -15.83 9.94 6.50
CA LEU A 721 -16.64 8.85 7.00
C LEU A 721 -17.01 7.96 5.82
N SER A 722 -16.84 6.64 5.96
CA SER A 722 -17.34 5.69 4.96
C SER A 722 -18.00 4.47 5.59
N ARG A 723 -18.94 3.88 4.87
CA ARG A 723 -19.66 2.67 5.28
C ARG A 723 -19.95 1.83 4.06
N GLN A 724 -19.88 0.50 4.21
CA GLN A 724 -20.28 -0.40 3.14
C GLN A 724 -20.93 -1.68 3.69
N ILE A 725 -21.88 -2.23 2.95
CA ILE A 725 -22.49 -3.53 3.19
C ILE A 725 -22.42 -4.31 1.90
N ASN A 726 -21.75 -5.44 1.93
CA ASN A 726 -21.67 -6.37 0.80
C ASN A 726 -22.17 -7.75 1.21
N ALA A 727 -22.77 -8.47 0.26
CA ALA A 727 -23.18 -9.85 0.45
C ALA A 727 -22.98 -10.65 -0.85
N ASN A 728 -22.56 -11.90 -0.73
CA ASN A 728 -22.33 -12.78 -1.87
C ASN A 728 -22.97 -14.14 -1.61
N LEU A 729 -23.54 -14.74 -2.66
CA LEU A 729 -24.08 -16.09 -2.64
C LEU A 729 -23.29 -16.93 -3.64
N THR A 730 -22.65 -17.99 -3.16
CA THR A 730 -21.93 -18.95 -3.99
C THR A 730 -22.66 -20.28 -4.01
N ILE A 731 -22.94 -20.80 -5.19
CA ILE A 731 -23.59 -22.10 -5.43
C ILE A 731 -22.63 -22.93 -6.27
N SER A 732 -22.20 -24.08 -5.74
CA SER A 732 -21.31 -25.00 -6.46
C SER A 732 -21.91 -26.39 -6.56
N THR A 733 -21.97 -26.95 -7.77
CA THR A 733 -22.55 -28.27 -8.06
C THR A 733 -21.51 -29.14 -8.75
N HIS A 734 -21.25 -30.31 -8.20
CA HIS A 734 -20.36 -31.30 -8.75
C HIS A 734 -21.17 -32.48 -9.32
N ILE A 735 -21.01 -32.75 -10.60
CA ILE A 735 -21.70 -33.85 -11.30
C ILE A 735 -20.66 -34.91 -11.72
N PRO A 736 -20.37 -35.94 -10.88
CA PRO A 736 -19.29 -36.91 -11.14
C PRO A 736 -19.49 -37.76 -12.37
N LYS A 737 -20.74 -38.09 -12.72
CA LYS A 737 -21.04 -38.92 -13.91
C LYS A 737 -20.49 -38.32 -15.20
N ILE A 738 -20.57 -37.01 -15.32
CA ILE A 738 -20.06 -36.26 -16.49
C ILE A 738 -18.76 -35.55 -16.18
N ARG A 739 -18.22 -35.69 -14.95
CA ARG A 739 -16.99 -35.02 -14.47
C ARG A 739 -17.01 -33.50 -14.71
N MET A 740 -18.08 -32.87 -14.27
CA MET A 740 -18.23 -31.41 -14.39
C MET A 740 -18.51 -30.77 -13.03
N ILE A 741 -17.93 -29.58 -12.84
CA ILE A 741 -18.14 -28.71 -11.70
C ILE A 741 -18.67 -27.38 -12.22
N PHE A 742 -19.79 -26.93 -11.66
CA PHE A 742 -20.39 -25.63 -11.95
C PHE A 742 -20.31 -24.78 -10.70
N SER A 743 -19.90 -23.55 -10.82
CA SER A 743 -19.92 -22.57 -9.73
C SER A 743 -20.55 -21.27 -10.22
N LEU A 744 -21.57 -20.82 -9.51
CA LEU A 744 -22.21 -19.54 -9.70
C LEU A 744 -21.99 -18.70 -8.44
N ARG A 745 -21.45 -17.49 -8.59
CA ARG A 745 -21.29 -16.53 -7.52
C ARG A 745 -22.08 -15.27 -7.87
N LEU A 746 -23.06 -14.96 -7.03
CA LEU A 746 -23.80 -13.70 -7.07
C LEU A 746 -23.15 -12.73 -6.08
N GLU A 747 -22.73 -11.59 -6.54
CA GLU A 747 -22.09 -10.55 -5.75
C GLU A 747 -23.01 -9.33 -5.64
N THR A 748 -23.20 -8.85 -4.42
CA THR A 748 -24.10 -7.74 -4.14
C THR A 748 -23.39 -6.69 -3.27
N SER A 749 -23.28 -5.46 -3.75
CA SER A 749 -23.03 -4.30 -2.92
C SER A 749 -24.37 -3.68 -2.57
N LEU A 750 -24.84 -3.90 -1.35
CA LEU A 750 -26.15 -3.44 -0.89
C LEU A 750 -26.15 -1.96 -0.57
N TYR A 751 -25.01 -1.45 -0.09
CA TYR A 751 -24.88 -0.09 0.39
C TYR A 751 -23.42 0.36 0.38
N THR A 752 -23.17 1.51 -0.23
CA THR A 752 -21.88 2.21 -0.14
C THR A 752 -22.16 3.67 0.16
N TYR A 753 -21.46 4.19 1.18
CA TYR A 753 -21.65 5.54 1.67
C TYR A 753 -20.28 6.19 1.89
N GLY A 754 -20.14 7.43 1.49
CA GLY A 754 -18.97 8.27 1.73
C GLY A 754 -19.40 9.68 2.08
N GLN A 755 -18.63 10.35 2.95
CA GLN A 755 -18.84 11.74 3.33
C GLN A 755 -17.51 12.35 3.72
N ASN A 756 -17.23 13.55 3.22
CA ASN A 756 -16.14 14.38 3.72
C ASN A 756 -16.58 15.09 5.00
N LEU A 757 -15.68 15.20 5.95
CA LEU A 757 -15.92 15.81 7.25
C LEU A 757 -15.06 17.05 7.45
N SER A 758 -15.64 18.07 8.10
CA SER A 758 -14.94 19.26 8.56
C SER A 758 -15.35 19.53 10.01
N GLU A 759 -14.75 18.76 10.92
CA GLU A 759 -15.13 18.77 12.33
C GLU A 759 -13.94 18.44 13.24
N TYR A 760 -14.09 18.71 14.52
CA TYR A 760 -13.20 18.29 15.57
C TYR A 760 -13.68 16.97 16.19
N ALA A 761 -12.80 16.27 16.93
CA ALA A 761 -13.15 15.00 17.58
C ALA A 761 -14.23 15.16 18.66
N ASP A 762 -14.40 16.34 19.21
CA ASP A 762 -15.46 16.69 20.17
C ASP A 762 -16.82 16.97 19.51
N GLY A 763 -16.89 16.92 18.17
CA GLY A 763 -18.11 17.12 17.40
C GLY A 763 -18.40 18.57 16.99
N ARG A 764 -17.55 19.53 17.40
CA ARG A 764 -17.65 20.90 16.87
C ARG A 764 -17.31 20.92 15.39
N LEU A 765 -18.04 21.71 14.62
CA LEU A 765 -17.72 21.91 13.21
C LEU A 765 -16.52 22.85 13.07
N ARG A 766 -15.60 22.53 12.16
CA ARG A 766 -14.43 23.31 11.85
C ARG A 766 -14.73 24.42 10.85
N GLY A 767 -15.66 24.13 9.90
CA GLY A 767 -16.08 25.07 8.88
C GLY A 767 -17.21 25.99 9.34
N TYR A 768 -17.25 27.20 8.78
CA TYR A 768 -18.25 28.21 9.00
C TYR A 768 -19.06 28.41 7.73
N LEU A 769 -20.40 28.59 7.85
CA LEU A 769 -21.22 28.97 6.74
C LEU A 769 -21.07 30.45 6.43
N LEU A 770 -20.96 30.78 5.16
CA LEU A 770 -20.97 32.14 4.64
C LEU A 770 -22.23 32.33 3.77
N GLU A 771 -22.90 33.48 3.88
CA GLU A 771 -24.05 33.81 3.03
C GLU A 771 -23.63 34.11 1.60
N ALA A 772 -22.45 34.71 1.42
CA ALA A 772 -21.89 34.98 0.09
C ALA A 772 -20.39 34.84 0.05
N ALA A 773 -19.83 34.59 -1.14
CA ALA A 773 -18.40 34.54 -1.35
C ALA A 773 -17.73 35.90 -1.01
N GLY A 774 -16.84 35.91 -0.02
CA GLY A 774 -16.15 37.12 0.42
C GLY A 774 -16.84 37.88 1.55
N ASP A 775 -18.06 37.51 1.93
CA ASP A 775 -18.67 38.00 3.15
C ASP A 775 -18.28 37.11 4.34
N PHE A 776 -17.39 37.65 5.17
CA PHE A 776 -16.95 36.98 6.39
C PHE A 776 -17.74 37.45 7.62
N HIS A 777 -18.80 38.24 7.43
CA HIS A 777 -19.57 38.85 8.50
C HIS A 777 -20.68 37.98 9.08
N GLY A 778 -21.40 37.28 8.24
CA GLY A 778 -22.52 36.42 8.64
C GLY A 778 -22.10 35.00 9.00
N ILE A 779 -20.93 34.81 9.62
CA ILE A 779 -20.39 33.47 9.90
C ILE A 779 -21.16 32.83 11.04
N GLN A 780 -21.82 31.71 10.74
CA GLN A 780 -22.45 30.84 11.74
C GLN A 780 -21.62 29.58 11.90
N GLN A 781 -21.06 29.39 13.06
CA GLN A 781 -20.37 28.12 13.37
C GLN A 781 -21.41 26.99 13.47
N GLY A 782 -21.10 25.85 12.85
CA GLY A 782 -21.92 24.67 12.94
C GLY A 782 -23.20 24.69 12.12
N GLY A 783 -23.30 25.58 11.16
CA GLY A 783 -24.45 25.59 10.24
C GLY A 783 -24.59 24.33 9.39
N ILE A 784 -25.80 24.11 8.87
CA ILE A 784 -26.07 23.01 7.94
C ILE A 784 -25.46 23.36 6.58
N TYR A 785 -24.61 22.49 6.06
CA TYR A 785 -24.09 22.62 4.71
C TYR A 785 -25.21 22.44 3.70
N ASN A 786 -25.48 23.45 2.93
CA ASN A 786 -26.44 23.42 1.84
C ASN A 786 -25.81 23.89 0.52
N ARG A 787 -26.55 23.71 -0.58
CA ARG A 787 -26.05 23.92 -1.93
C ARG A 787 -25.68 25.39 -2.21
N ASP A 788 -26.35 26.31 -1.59
CA ASP A 788 -26.29 27.73 -1.92
C ASP A 788 -25.34 28.53 -0.99
N SER A 789 -24.71 27.85 -0.02
CA SER A 789 -23.82 28.45 0.97
C SER A 789 -22.36 28.14 0.69
N TYR A 790 -21.49 29.01 1.14
CA TYR A 790 -20.06 28.82 1.15
C TYR A 790 -19.59 28.33 2.52
N VAL A 791 -18.54 27.51 2.54
CA VAL A 791 -17.85 27.09 3.74
C VAL A 791 -16.51 27.78 3.83
N ALA A 792 -16.24 28.44 4.93
CA ALA A 792 -14.95 29.00 5.26
C ALA A 792 -14.30 28.24 6.42
N VAL A 793 -13.02 27.98 6.30
CA VAL A 793 -12.19 27.41 7.37
C VAL A 793 -11.09 28.37 7.70
N TYR A 794 -10.95 28.70 8.98
CA TYR A 794 -9.94 29.59 9.51
C TYR A 794 -8.76 28.81 10.06
N PRO A 795 -7.53 29.38 9.99
CA PRO A 795 -6.43 28.88 10.79
C PRO A 795 -6.71 29.06 12.29
N GLU A 796 -6.15 28.20 13.11
CA GLU A 796 -6.16 28.34 14.57
C GLU A 796 -5.34 29.58 15.00
N TYR A 797 -4.19 29.72 14.38
CA TYR A 797 -3.32 30.88 14.51
C TYR A 797 -2.54 31.12 13.22
N TYR A 798 -1.88 32.26 13.13
CA TYR A 798 -0.95 32.57 12.07
C TYR A 798 0.36 33.15 12.61
N THR A 799 1.40 33.14 11.79
CA THR A 799 2.70 33.79 12.08
C THR A 799 3.03 34.75 10.96
N ALA A 800 3.76 35.82 11.29
CA ALA A 800 4.25 36.77 10.31
C ALA A 800 5.63 36.38 9.80
N TRP A 801 5.96 36.82 8.56
CA TRP A 801 7.28 36.56 7.96
C TRP A 801 8.43 37.12 8.83
N GLY A 802 8.26 38.31 9.40
CA GLY A 802 9.28 38.95 10.24
C GLY A 802 9.39 38.38 11.66
N ASN A 803 8.41 37.60 12.11
CA ASN A 803 8.40 36.97 13.43
C ASN A 803 7.72 35.58 13.37
N PRO A 804 8.40 34.56 12.83
CA PRO A 804 7.82 33.24 12.63
C PRO A 804 7.53 32.47 13.92
N GLU A 805 8.07 32.91 15.06
CA GLU A 805 7.87 32.27 16.37
C GLU A 805 6.62 32.77 17.10
N GLU A 806 6.11 33.95 16.74
CA GLU A 806 4.93 34.54 17.37
C GLU A 806 3.63 33.95 16.78
N LYS A 807 2.92 33.19 17.61
CA LYS A 807 1.64 32.60 17.25
C LYS A 807 0.50 33.55 17.60
N ILE A 808 -0.09 34.16 16.58
CA ILE A 808 -1.19 35.10 16.75
C ILE A 808 -2.52 34.35 16.52
N PRO A 809 -3.45 34.29 17.52
CA PRO A 809 -4.77 33.67 17.32
C PRO A 809 -5.48 34.35 16.16
N PHE A 810 -5.98 33.54 15.21
CA PHE A 810 -6.44 34.07 13.93
C PHE A 810 -7.76 34.83 14.06
N LEU A 811 -8.79 34.19 14.62
CA LEU A 811 -10.15 34.70 14.58
C LEU A 811 -10.29 36.07 15.27
N ASP A 812 -9.75 36.19 16.46
CA ASP A 812 -9.80 37.46 17.24
C ASP A 812 -9.10 38.60 16.48
N LYS A 813 -7.91 38.32 15.94
CA LYS A 813 -7.16 39.29 15.18
C LYS A 813 -7.81 39.64 13.84
N PHE A 814 -8.42 38.68 13.19
CA PHE A 814 -9.14 38.83 11.92
C PHE A 814 -10.36 39.75 12.08
N VAL A 815 -11.17 39.53 13.15
CA VAL A 815 -12.33 40.37 13.46
C VAL A 815 -11.89 41.78 13.82
N TRP A 816 -10.84 41.91 14.66
CA TRP A 816 -10.27 43.20 15.03
C TRP A 816 -9.75 43.97 13.79
N ALA A 817 -8.98 43.31 12.92
CA ALA A 817 -8.40 43.93 11.72
C ALA A 817 -9.46 44.46 10.77
N ARG A 818 -10.58 43.78 10.63
CA ARG A 818 -11.69 44.21 9.82
C ARG A 818 -12.22 45.59 10.16
N GLU A 819 -12.23 45.99 11.44
CA GLU A 819 -12.73 47.26 11.94
C GLU A 819 -11.62 48.31 12.05
N ASN A 820 -10.39 47.89 12.28
CA ASN A 820 -9.29 48.76 12.65
C ASN A 820 -8.13 48.82 11.65
N ASP A 821 -7.93 47.79 10.83
CA ASP A 821 -6.78 47.71 9.91
C ASP A 821 -7.17 46.95 8.61
N ARG A 822 -7.58 47.74 7.62
CA ARG A 822 -8.06 47.23 6.35
C ARG A 822 -7.00 46.46 5.57
N GLU A 823 -5.75 46.84 5.62
CA GLU A 823 -4.64 46.20 4.92
C GLU A 823 -4.40 44.80 5.52
N LEU A 824 -4.25 44.73 6.82
CA LEU A 824 -4.10 43.50 7.57
C LEU A 824 -5.31 42.55 7.30
N TYR A 825 -6.53 43.09 7.35
CA TYR A 825 -7.72 42.32 7.06
C TYR A 825 -7.69 41.67 5.67
N GLN A 826 -7.31 42.43 4.63
CA GLN A 826 -7.19 41.89 3.27
C GLN A 826 -6.10 40.81 3.15
N ASP A 827 -5.01 40.97 3.83
CA ASP A 827 -3.95 39.97 3.88
C ASP A 827 -4.41 38.68 4.62
N LEU A 828 -5.10 38.84 5.74
CA LEU A 828 -5.63 37.70 6.50
C LEU A 828 -6.76 36.99 5.73
N CYS A 829 -7.53 37.69 4.90
CA CYS A 829 -8.51 37.06 4.00
C CYS A 829 -7.89 36.03 3.08
N LYS A 830 -6.61 36.17 2.71
CA LYS A 830 -5.87 35.19 1.86
C LYS A 830 -5.60 33.87 2.59
N LEU A 831 -5.60 33.89 3.92
CA LEU A 831 -5.43 32.69 4.75
C LEU A 831 -6.76 31.95 4.97
N VAL A 832 -7.89 32.56 4.68
CA VAL A 832 -9.20 31.89 4.83
C VAL A 832 -9.41 30.91 3.69
N VAL A 833 -9.55 29.62 4.02
CA VAL A 833 -9.91 28.60 3.05
C VAL A 833 -11.39 28.69 2.76
N LYS A 834 -11.76 28.97 1.51
CA LYS A 834 -13.15 29.05 1.05
C LYS A 834 -13.49 27.94 0.08
N SER A 835 -14.67 27.37 0.23
CA SER A 835 -15.24 26.42 -0.73
C SER A 835 -16.65 26.83 -1.04
N ASN A 836 -16.94 27.01 -2.33
CA ASN A 836 -18.30 27.24 -2.82
C ASN A 836 -19.07 25.94 -3.10
N THR A 837 -18.49 24.81 -2.74
CA THR A 837 -19.00 23.47 -3.00
C THR A 837 -19.49 22.83 -1.71
N THR A 838 -20.54 23.37 -1.10
CA THR A 838 -21.11 22.82 0.15
C THR A 838 -21.62 21.39 -0.04
N TYR A 839 -22.05 21.02 -1.26
CA TYR A 839 -22.38 19.64 -1.60
C TYR A 839 -21.18 18.66 -1.41
N PHE A 840 -19.92 19.14 -1.33
CA PHE A 840 -18.75 18.33 -1.04
C PHE A 840 -18.83 17.62 0.32
N PHE A 841 -19.63 18.16 1.24
CA PHE A 841 -19.88 17.58 2.57
C PHE A 841 -21.17 16.76 2.64
N ASN A 842 -21.94 16.72 1.55
CA ASN A 842 -23.15 15.93 1.49
C ASN A 842 -22.79 14.43 1.45
N GLU A 843 -23.74 13.63 1.91
CA GLU A 843 -23.65 12.19 1.82
C GLU A 843 -23.56 11.74 0.36
N ASN A 844 -22.50 11.02 0.03
CA ASN A 844 -22.35 10.36 -1.25
C ASN A 844 -22.75 8.89 -1.09
N ARG A 845 -23.93 8.55 -1.61
CA ARG A 845 -24.52 7.24 -1.45
C ARG A 845 -24.67 6.54 -2.79
N ILE A 846 -24.06 5.37 -2.90
CA ILE A 846 -24.23 4.50 -4.06
C ILE A 846 -25.29 3.47 -3.72
N THR A 847 -26.30 3.34 -4.62
CA THR A 847 -27.38 2.36 -4.50
C THR A 847 -26.90 0.94 -4.79
N ALA A 848 -27.73 -0.06 -4.54
CA ALA A 848 -27.35 -1.46 -4.67
C ALA A 848 -26.86 -1.82 -6.08
N TYR A 849 -25.83 -2.64 -6.11
CA TYR A 849 -25.21 -3.21 -7.29
C TYR A 849 -25.23 -4.73 -7.20
N TYR A 850 -25.54 -5.39 -8.30
CA TYR A 850 -25.61 -6.85 -8.42
C TYR A 850 -24.75 -7.32 -9.59
N ALA A 851 -23.96 -8.36 -9.39
CA ALA A 851 -23.19 -9.01 -10.45
C ALA A 851 -23.20 -10.53 -10.30
N ALA A 852 -23.04 -11.22 -11.40
CA ALA A 852 -22.96 -12.68 -11.42
C ALA A 852 -21.68 -13.14 -12.12
N ASN A 853 -21.00 -14.09 -11.49
CA ASN A 853 -19.80 -14.76 -12.00
C ASN A 853 -20.08 -16.26 -12.11
N PHE A 854 -19.66 -16.87 -13.21
CA PHE A 854 -19.94 -18.26 -13.52
C PHE A 854 -18.67 -19.00 -13.97
N ASN A 855 -18.42 -20.17 -13.39
CA ASN A 855 -17.31 -21.04 -13.74
C ASN A 855 -17.81 -22.45 -14.06
N VAL A 856 -17.27 -23.05 -15.08
CA VAL A 856 -17.51 -24.46 -15.45
C VAL A 856 -16.18 -25.15 -15.65
N THR A 857 -15.93 -26.18 -14.87
CA THR A 857 -14.77 -27.08 -15.05
C THR A 857 -15.19 -28.42 -15.57
N LYS A 858 -14.62 -28.85 -16.69
CA LYS A 858 -14.75 -30.18 -17.25
C LYS A 858 -13.45 -30.94 -17.10
N GLU A 859 -13.51 -32.11 -16.48
CA GLU A 859 -12.39 -33.03 -16.39
C GLU A 859 -12.37 -33.98 -17.57
N LEU A 860 -11.22 -34.12 -18.21
CA LEU A 860 -10.94 -35.00 -19.32
C LEU A 860 -10.04 -36.13 -18.83
N GLY A 861 -10.69 -37.20 -18.34
CA GLY A 861 -9.96 -38.30 -17.70
C GLY A 861 -9.29 -37.91 -16.38
N LYS A 862 -8.09 -38.45 -16.11
CA LYS A 862 -7.26 -38.13 -14.93
C LYS A 862 -6.14 -37.16 -15.28
N TRP A 863 -5.97 -36.87 -16.56
CA TRP A 863 -4.79 -36.20 -17.07
C TRP A 863 -5.03 -34.74 -17.53
N ALA A 864 -6.28 -34.33 -17.73
CA ALA A 864 -6.55 -32.93 -18.11
C ALA A 864 -7.85 -32.39 -17.51
N SER A 865 -7.92 -31.09 -17.36
CA SER A 865 -9.14 -30.32 -17.05
C SER A 865 -9.19 -29.03 -17.85
N VAL A 866 -10.39 -28.62 -18.23
CA VAL A 866 -10.68 -27.38 -18.92
C VAL A 866 -11.67 -26.59 -18.08
N THR A 867 -11.36 -25.37 -17.75
CA THR A 867 -12.26 -24.46 -17.03
C THR A 867 -12.58 -23.25 -17.92
N LEU A 868 -13.87 -23.01 -18.09
CA LEU A 868 -14.41 -21.81 -18.72
C LEU A 868 -15.02 -20.93 -17.62
N TYR A 869 -14.84 -19.64 -17.69
CA TYR A 869 -15.42 -18.71 -16.74
C TYR A 869 -15.88 -17.41 -17.40
N ALA A 870 -16.90 -16.81 -16.80
CA ALA A 870 -17.44 -15.53 -17.15
C ALA A 870 -17.66 -14.73 -15.87
N ARG A 871 -17.08 -13.55 -15.78
CA ARG A 871 -17.19 -12.62 -14.65
C ARG A 871 -18.07 -11.45 -15.06
N ASN A 872 -18.93 -11.01 -14.15
CA ASN A 872 -19.88 -9.93 -14.41
C ASN A 872 -20.72 -10.14 -15.68
N PHE A 873 -21.07 -11.41 -15.99
CA PHE A 873 -21.85 -11.74 -17.18
C PHE A 873 -23.31 -11.25 -17.07
N PHE A 874 -23.79 -11.09 -15.88
CA PHE A 874 -25.03 -10.44 -15.54
C PHE A 874 -24.76 -9.39 -14.45
N TYR A 875 -25.11 -8.17 -14.74
CA TYR A 875 -24.98 -7.08 -13.77
C TYR A 875 -26.17 -6.12 -13.88
N GLN A 876 -26.67 -5.71 -12.74
CA GLN A 876 -27.60 -4.60 -12.61
C GLN A 876 -26.92 -3.51 -11.81
N MET A 877 -26.81 -2.37 -12.42
CA MET A 877 -26.15 -1.23 -11.82
C MET A 877 -27.14 -0.29 -11.17
N GLY A 878 -26.80 0.13 -9.95
CA GLY A 878 -27.41 1.30 -9.37
C GLY A 878 -27.09 2.53 -10.19
N LYS A 879 -28.04 3.44 -10.24
CA LYS A 879 -27.82 4.78 -10.75
C LYS A 879 -27.36 5.67 -9.61
N VAL A 880 -26.41 6.52 -9.88
CA VAL A 880 -25.99 7.58 -8.95
C VAL A 880 -26.72 8.85 -9.36
N LYS A 881 -27.45 9.43 -8.42
CA LYS A 881 -28.07 10.73 -8.58
C LYS A 881 -27.13 11.80 -8.05
N SER A 882 -26.73 12.73 -8.90
CA SER A 882 -25.95 13.88 -8.46
C SER A 882 -26.78 14.74 -7.49
N SER A 883 -26.25 14.99 -6.30
CA SER A 883 -26.88 15.89 -5.34
C SER A 883 -26.89 17.35 -5.83
N GLN A 884 -25.97 17.68 -6.75
CA GLN A 884 -25.85 19.02 -7.32
C GLN A 884 -26.81 19.27 -8.50
N THR A 885 -26.84 18.35 -9.46
CA THR A 885 -27.61 18.55 -10.72
C THR A 885 -28.94 17.83 -10.70
N GLY A 886 -29.15 16.88 -9.80
CA GLY A 886 -30.30 15.98 -9.79
C GLY A 886 -30.30 14.94 -10.92
N LEU A 887 -29.30 14.95 -11.79
CA LEU A 887 -29.19 13.99 -12.89
C LEU A 887 -28.77 12.62 -12.39
N GLU A 888 -29.36 11.57 -12.92
CA GLU A 888 -28.95 10.19 -12.69
C GLU A 888 -27.98 9.75 -13.77
N SER A 889 -26.82 9.21 -13.34
CA SER A 889 -25.83 8.61 -14.21
C SER A 889 -25.58 7.16 -13.85
N SER A 890 -25.24 6.34 -14.85
CA SER A 890 -24.78 4.98 -14.62
C SER A 890 -23.35 4.97 -14.11
N LEU A 891 -23.05 4.10 -13.12
CA LEU A 891 -21.69 3.86 -12.66
C LEU A 891 -20.84 3.06 -13.66
N PHE A 892 -21.42 2.64 -14.78
CA PHE A 892 -20.78 1.76 -15.77
C PHE A 892 -19.47 2.33 -16.32
N ASP A 893 -19.43 3.62 -16.56
CA ASP A 893 -18.25 4.30 -17.13
C ASP A 893 -17.29 4.83 -16.07
N SER A 894 -17.62 4.68 -14.78
CA SER A 894 -16.80 5.23 -13.68
C SER A 894 -15.60 4.38 -13.29
N GLY A 895 -15.40 3.19 -13.88
CA GLY A 895 -14.37 2.23 -13.47
C GLY A 895 -14.64 1.55 -12.12
N TYR A 896 -15.69 1.95 -11.39
CA TYR A 896 -16.06 1.39 -10.09
C TYR A 896 -16.59 -0.04 -10.20
N ILE A 897 -17.26 -0.37 -11.32
CA ILE A 897 -17.86 -1.66 -11.58
C ILE A 897 -17.07 -2.35 -12.68
N PRO A 898 -16.53 -3.55 -12.43
CA PRO A 898 -15.80 -4.30 -13.43
C PRO A 898 -16.72 -4.67 -14.61
N LYS A 899 -16.22 -4.48 -15.84
CA LYS A 899 -16.93 -4.85 -17.07
C LYS A 899 -17.02 -6.37 -17.20
N PHE A 900 -17.86 -6.83 -18.13
CA PHE A 900 -17.90 -8.26 -18.49
C PHE A 900 -16.52 -8.78 -18.89
N TYR A 901 -16.16 -9.93 -18.35
CA TYR A 901 -14.86 -10.56 -18.53
C TYR A 901 -14.99 -12.06 -18.60
N TYR A 902 -14.25 -12.72 -19.46
CA TYR A 902 -14.31 -14.16 -19.63
C TYR A 902 -12.93 -14.74 -19.89
N GLY A 903 -12.81 -16.05 -19.74
CA GLY A 903 -11.54 -16.72 -20.00
C GLY A 903 -11.65 -18.22 -19.96
N MET A 904 -10.51 -18.84 -20.27
CA MET A 904 -10.35 -20.28 -20.26
C MET A 904 -9.02 -20.65 -19.61
N SER A 905 -9.03 -21.68 -18.80
CA SER A 905 -7.80 -22.33 -18.37
C SER A 905 -7.81 -23.82 -18.70
N VAL A 906 -6.66 -24.33 -19.10
CA VAL A 906 -6.42 -25.73 -19.40
C VAL A 906 -5.28 -26.22 -18.53
N ARG A 907 -5.53 -27.28 -17.76
CA ARG A 907 -4.51 -27.92 -16.92
C ARG A 907 -4.29 -29.35 -17.40
N ILE A 908 -3.04 -29.70 -17.65
CA ILE A 908 -2.61 -31.04 -18.08
C ILE A 908 -1.67 -31.62 -17.02
N LYS A 909 -1.94 -32.85 -16.57
CA LYS A 909 -1.11 -33.59 -15.61
C LYS A 909 -0.49 -34.80 -16.31
N LEU A 910 0.83 -34.90 -16.37
CA LEU A 910 1.61 -35.94 -17.02
C LEU A 910 2.42 -36.78 -16.02
#